data_0702a83250f4431bc6f588cd270a9573
#
_entry.id   0702a83250f4431bc6f588cd270a9573
#
_cell.length_a   1.000
_cell.length_b   1.000
_cell.length_c   1.000
_cell.angle_alpha   90.00
_cell.angle_beta   90.00
_cell.angle_gamma   90.00
#
_symmetry.space_group_name_H-M   'P 1'
#
loop_
_entity.id
_entity.type
_entity.pdbx_description
1 polymer ?
#
loop_
_entity_poly.entity_id
_entity_poly.type
_entity_poly.pdbx_seq_one_letter_code
_entity_poly.pdbx_strand_id
1 'polypeptide(L)'
;MQKQSLNPKDEKIKEKLEDIDTQLNSLNERRLEYAKLNDKIMKHQKAKEKELISKIQKLGKEIGAPLSFNIKDLEKIKIKGKNEKEKKYLELIQKYKEFLINQKKYYASPRQEIDTLDRAIYELQKKSLLINKECKKEIPDMKNEKKGFAKKSKDKMPIKSFLADISNTNVGAKMPYERYDSDEATLGDGAEIVTSPNHAQDNIASQASKQSYVKLPKSGSYAEWTMHSAGRGVTMRFTMPDTGDGMGQNGSLDVYVNGNKVKTVNLTSYYMWQYFPSGNPSDGPGGAPNFAFDEVHFLLETPLTIGNKIRIQSSGANGLEYGVDFLEIEEVGDPLSQPDNSLSVTEFGAIPDDGDDDYMAITACIAAADEAGKNVYFPPGTYRINEIWRVNCQNMKISGAGIWYTNIQFTNDQPGTGGISGGITPDGYCKNVEFCNMYINSNLRSRYNQQAVYKCFMDVWSEGSIIHDIWEDHFECGFWIADYNGEINYSDGLKIVNCRIRNNLADGVNFCQGTSKSIVYNCSIRNNGDDGLAMWNDSTMSAKDETGNVFCYNTIEFIWRAGGIAVYGGSDHKIYNNYIRDTHMSAGIHLNTIFPGHKFNNNKGIEFSNNILIKTGSVKGSWGEEFGAVDLDGNISNVTFNNTYIFDAQHDGLHFGNEIRDIVFNNLKIYGTGTDGQEGNYSSLFHKGAAIMCYGTVQSVTINGITLANIACKGENYGSTQIENYININNITIKEENDLGKIEYSYPELLKSGSINTDKHDGDIEIPGPQEIAESVTLLKSGKNNKKKVGIKKVIHSGVICKGCKGPVIGVRYKCVVCKDFDYCEKCEEKINAGHGHPLLKINTPDMYPIAIRCVLKSDK
;
A
#
# COMPACT_ATOMS: atom_id res chain seq x y z
N MET A 1 42.76 -0.74 -42.96
CA MET A 1 41.77 -1.29 -42.06
C MET A 1 40.89 -2.24 -42.85
N GLN A 2 41.13 -3.54 -42.73
CA GLN A 2 40.33 -4.58 -43.38
C GLN A 2 38.99 -4.69 -42.65
N LYS A 3 37.86 -4.51 -43.36
CA LYS A 3 36.53 -4.88 -42.85
C LYS A 3 36.54 -6.41 -42.61
N GLN A 4 36.51 -6.83 -41.36
CA GLN A 4 36.20 -8.19 -41.01
C GLN A 4 34.74 -8.46 -41.47
N SER A 5 34.59 -9.41 -42.42
CA SER A 5 33.28 -9.91 -42.80
C SER A 5 32.69 -10.64 -41.62
N LEU A 6 31.49 -10.29 -41.25
CA LEU A 6 30.66 -10.99 -40.24
C LEU A 6 30.47 -12.45 -40.68
N ASN A 7 30.40 -13.37 -39.71
CA ASN A 7 30.10 -14.76 -39.96
C ASN A 7 28.69 -14.87 -40.61
N PRO A 8 28.50 -15.75 -41.64
CA PRO A 8 27.19 -15.92 -42.29
C PRO A 8 26.01 -16.25 -41.37
N LYS A 9 26.27 -16.76 -40.14
CA LYS A 9 25.27 -16.96 -39.11
C LYS A 9 24.81 -15.66 -38.46
N ASP A 10 25.78 -14.76 -38.23
CA ASP A 10 25.49 -13.44 -37.62
C ASP A 10 24.71 -12.54 -38.58
N GLU A 11 24.97 -12.65 -39.90
CA GLU A 11 24.19 -11.98 -40.93
C GLU A 11 22.74 -12.43 -40.96
N LYS A 12 22.45 -13.76 -40.89
CA LYS A 12 21.09 -14.28 -40.83
C LYS A 12 20.31 -13.91 -39.58
N ILE A 13 21.01 -13.74 -38.47
CA ILE A 13 20.41 -13.32 -37.20
C ILE A 13 20.05 -11.83 -37.28
N LYS A 14 20.98 -11.03 -37.82
CA LYS A 14 20.75 -9.60 -38.06
C LYS A 14 19.56 -9.38 -39.00
N GLU A 15 19.48 -10.12 -40.10
CA GLU A 15 18.32 -10.08 -41.01
C GLU A 15 16.97 -10.41 -40.30
N LYS A 16 16.97 -11.42 -39.42
CA LYS A 16 15.76 -11.77 -38.64
C LYS A 16 15.35 -10.69 -37.65
N LEU A 17 16.30 -10.02 -37.00
CA LEU A 17 16.03 -8.93 -36.08
C LEU A 17 15.54 -7.69 -36.84
N GLU A 18 16.14 -7.35 -37.97
CA GLU A 18 15.70 -6.26 -38.85
C GLU A 18 14.27 -6.50 -39.41
N ASP A 19 13.94 -7.76 -39.72
CA ASP A 19 12.56 -8.13 -40.12
C ASP A 19 11.56 -7.96 -38.98
N ILE A 20 11.92 -8.38 -37.75
CA ILE A 20 11.08 -8.19 -36.57
C ILE A 20 10.89 -6.70 -36.26
N ASP A 21 11.93 -5.90 -36.32
CA ASP A 21 11.85 -4.45 -36.10
C ASP A 21 10.96 -3.77 -37.15
N THR A 22 11.03 -4.22 -38.39
CA THR A 22 10.14 -3.75 -39.48
C THR A 22 8.68 -4.09 -39.18
N GLN A 23 8.41 -5.30 -38.72
CA GLN A 23 7.06 -5.73 -38.34
C GLN A 23 6.54 -4.97 -37.10
N LEU A 24 7.38 -4.75 -36.09
CA LEU A 24 7.05 -3.96 -34.90
C LEU A 24 6.68 -2.52 -35.27
N ASN A 25 7.48 -1.88 -36.14
CA ASN A 25 7.19 -0.51 -36.58
C ASN A 25 5.84 -0.44 -37.32
N SER A 26 5.57 -1.39 -38.22
CA SER A 26 4.29 -1.46 -38.92
C SER A 26 3.07 -1.67 -37.98
N LEU A 27 3.23 -2.51 -36.98
CA LEU A 27 2.16 -2.75 -36.00
C LEU A 27 1.92 -1.51 -35.11
N ASN A 28 2.98 -0.84 -34.69
CA ASN A 28 2.89 0.40 -33.91
C ASN A 28 2.22 1.53 -34.70
N GLU A 29 2.54 1.67 -35.97
CA GLU A 29 1.86 2.64 -36.88
C GLU A 29 0.36 2.35 -36.98
N ARG A 30 -0.01 1.10 -37.20
CA ARG A 30 -1.42 0.68 -37.26
C ARG A 30 -2.12 0.91 -35.93
N ARG A 31 -1.49 0.59 -34.82
CA ARG A 31 -2.01 0.86 -33.47
C ARG A 31 -2.28 2.35 -33.28
N LEU A 32 -1.37 3.21 -33.70
CA LEU A 32 -1.52 4.67 -33.61
C LEU A 32 -2.68 5.17 -34.52
N GLU A 33 -2.86 4.59 -35.67
CA GLU A 33 -3.99 4.91 -36.57
C GLU A 33 -5.33 4.55 -35.93
N TYR A 34 -5.43 3.36 -35.31
CA TYR A 34 -6.64 2.97 -34.59
C TYR A 34 -6.91 3.83 -33.35
N ALA A 35 -5.87 4.24 -32.63
CA ALA A 35 -6.00 5.16 -31.51
C ALA A 35 -6.54 6.55 -31.96
N LYS A 36 -6.02 7.10 -33.08
CA LYS A 36 -6.52 8.32 -33.71
C LYS A 36 -7.96 8.19 -34.19
N LEU A 37 -8.31 7.04 -34.75
CA LEU A 37 -9.67 6.75 -35.21
C LEU A 37 -10.63 6.67 -34.02
N ASN A 38 -10.23 6.02 -32.94
CA ASN A 38 -11.02 5.94 -31.71
C ASN A 38 -11.28 7.34 -31.13
N ASP A 39 -10.26 8.18 -31.06
CA ASP A 39 -10.39 9.57 -30.59
C ASP A 39 -11.35 10.38 -31.48
N LYS A 40 -11.28 10.24 -32.78
CA LYS A 40 -12.23 10.86 -33.71
C LYS A 40 -13.67 10.40 -33.49
N ILE A 41 -13.87 9.09 -33.29
CA ILE A 41 -15.19 8.51 -33.03
C ILE A 41 -15.72 9.06 -31.71
N MET A 42 -14.89 9.10 -30.65
CA MET A 42 -15.26 9.63 -29.35
C MET A 42 -15.70 11.09 -29.42
N LYS A 43 -14.91 11.94 -30.08
CA LYS A 43 -15.24 13.37 -30.27
C LYS A 43 -16.54 13.56 -31.06
N HIS A 44 -16.74 12.78 -32.10
CA HIS A 44 -17.98 12.82 -32.88
C HIS A 44 -19.20 12.38 -32.09
N GLN A 45 -19.09 11.32 -31.31
CA GLN A 45 -20.18 10.80 -30.48
C GLN A 45 -20.53 11.79 -29.34
N LYS A 46 -19.54 12.37 -28.65
CA LYS A 46 -19.79 13.42 -27.65
C LYS A 46 -20.48 14.66 -28.23
N ALA A 47 -20.10 15.08 -29.43
CA ALA A 47 -20.78 16.20 -30.12
C ALA A 47 -22.24 15.88 -30.46
N LYS A 48 -22.51 14.68 -30.96
CA LYS A 48 -23.85 14.21 -31.31
C LYS A 48 -24.74 14.04 -30.08
N GLU A 49 -24.20 13.54 -29.00
CA GLU A 49 -24.88 13.43 -27.71
C GLU A 49 -25.28 14.80 -27.17
N LYS A 50 -24.34 15.74 -27.11
CA LYS A 50 -24.58 17.13 -26.68
C LYS A 50 -25.66 17.80 -27.53
N GLU A 51 -25.69 17.57 -28.84
CA GLU A 51 -26.72 18.11 -29.74
C GLU A 51 -28.11 17.52 -29.43
N LEU A 52 -28.20 16.18 -29.21
CA LEU A 52 -29.46 15.52 -28.84
C LEU A 52 -29.98 16.01 -27.49
N ILE A 53 -29.14 16.08 -26.49
CA ILE A 53 -29.48 16.56 -25.14
C ILE A 53 -29.99 18.01 -25.21
N SER A 54 -29.29 18.89 -25.94
CA SER A 54 -29.74 20.29 -26.12
C SER A 54 -31.11 20.39 -26.75
N LYS A 55 -31.40 19.60 -27.77
CA LYS A 55 -32.72 19.56 -28.44
C LYS A 55 -33.82 19.07 -27.51
N ILE A 56 -33.54 18.02 -26.70
CA ILE A 56 -34.50 17.47 -25.75
C ILE A 56 -34.76 18.47 -24.64
N GLN A 57 -33.73 19.11 -24.07
CA GLN A 57 -33.87 20.13 -23.01
C GLN A 57 -34.68 21.32 -23.46
N LYS A 58 -34.41 21.80 -24.68
CA LYS A 58 -35.16 22.94 -25.24
C LYS A 58 -36.62 22.61 -25.38
N LEU A 59 -36.96 21.48 -25.99
CA LEU A 59 -38.33 21.08 -26.19
C LEU A 59 -39.03 20.64 -24.92
N GLY A 60 -38.30 20.02 -23.99
CA GLY A 60 -38.80 19.65 -22.67
C GLY A 60 -39.24 20.86 -21.84
N LYS A 61 -38.44 21.94 -21.82
CA LYS A 61 -38.82 23.21 -21.19
C LYS A 61 -40.12 23.80 -21.77
N GLU A 62 -40.31 23.67 -23.06
CA GLU A 62 -41.52 24.24 -23.75
C GLU A 62 -42.80 23.46 -23.41
N ILE A 63 -42.69 22.18 -23.04
CA ILE A 63 -43.84 21.31 -22.74
C ILE A 63 -43.97 20.94 -21.26
N GLY A 64 -43.08 21.47 -20.39
CA GLY A 64 -43.04 21.13 -18.96
C GLY A 64 -42.71 19.68 -18.68
N ALA A 65 -41.88 19.03 -19.51
CA ALA A 65 -41.46 17.65 -19.36
C ALA A 65 -40.23 17.52 -18.44
N PRO A 66 -40.00 16.35 -17.80
CA PRO A 66 -38.79 16.09 -17.05
C PRO A 66 -37.52 16.27 -17.87
N LEU A 67 -36.47 16.81 -17.27
CA LEU A 67 -35.19 17.11 -17.91
C LEU A 67 -34.09 16.10 -17.54
N SER A 68 -34.46 14.97 -16.91
CA SER A 68 -33.55 13.89 -16.58
C SER A 68 -33.13 13.10 -17.82
N PHE A 69 -31.83 12.78 -17.91
CA PHE A 69 -31.22 12.05 -19.04
C PHE A 69 -30.71 10.66 -18.66
N ASN A 70 -31.00 10.17 -17.44
CA ASN A 70 -30.75 8.79 -17.07
C ASN A 70 -31.69 7.84 -17.86
N ILE A 71 -31.17 6.74 -18.39
CA ILE A 71 -31.95 5.76 -19.18
C ILE A 71 -33.18 5.27 -18.41
N LYS A 72 -33.05 4.97 -17.10
CA LYS A 72 -34.15 4.51 -16.26
C LYS A 72 -35.27 5.55 -16.09
N ASP A 73 -34.92 6.84 -16.06
CA ASP A 73 -35.89 7.92 -15.98
C ASP A 73 -36.55 8.23 -17.33
N LEU A 74 -35.81 8.04 -18.41
CA LEU A 74 -36.36 8.13 -19.78
C LEU A 74 -37.45 7.06 -20.02
N GLU A 75 -37.38 5.90 -19.36
CA GLU A 75 -38.40 4.85 -19.43
C GLU A 75 -39.69 5.20 -18.64
N LYS A 76 -39.59 6.05 -17.61
CA LYS A 76 -40.72 6.48 -16.77
C LYS A 76 -41.49 7.64 -17.35
N ILE A 77 -41.05 8.24 -18.44
CA ILE A 77 -41.70 9.42 -19.04
C ILE A 77 -43.08 9.06 -19.58
N LYS A 78 -44.13 9.48 -18.89
CA LYS A 78 -45.54 9.26 -19.23
C LYS A 78 -46.16 10.49 -19.94
N ILE A 79 -45.62 10.87 -21.12
CA ILE A 79 -46.21 11.90 -21.97
C ILE A 79 -47.12 11.22 -22.99
N LYS A 80 -48.37 11.68 -23.11
CA LYS A 80 -49.37 11.03 -23.94
C LYS A 80 -49.31 11.36 -25.43
N GLY A 81 -48.35 12.23 -25.84
CA GLY A 81 -48.21 12.64 -27.26
C GLY A 81 -49.45 13.27 -27.90
N LYS A 82 -50.16 14.11 -27.13
CA LYS A 82 -51.40 14.71 -27.56
C LYS A 82 -51.25 15.85 -28.60
N ASN A 83 -50.09 16.46 -28.66
CA ASN A 83 -49.80 17.55 -29.61
C ASN A 83 -48.46 17.28 -30.34
N GLU A 84 -48.22 18.04 -31.41
CA GLU A 84 -47.01 17.89 -32.25
C GLU A 84 -45.70 18.08 -31.46
N LYS A 85 -45.64 18.95 -30.45
CA LYS A 85 -44.44 19.17 -29.64
C LYS A 85 -44.14 17.97 -28.73
N GLU A 86 -45.18 17.41 -28.10
CA GLU A 86 -45.05 16.19 -27.28
C GLU A 86 -44.61 14.98 -28.10
N LYS A 87 -45.16 14.80 -29.31
CA LYS A 87 -44.72 13.75 -30.23
C LYS A 87 -43.26 13.88 -30.61
N LYS A 88 -42.83 15.10 -30.95
CA LYS A 88 -41.43 15.39 -31.32
C LYS A 88 -40.46 15.21 -30.15
N TYR A 89 -40.90 15.51 -28.92
CA TYR A 89 -40.13 15.24 -27.72
C TYR A 89 -39.91 13.72 -27.51
N LEU A 90 -40.97 12.92 -27.63
CA LEU A 90 -40.89 11.47 -27.54
C LEU A 90 -40.01 10.86 -28.63
N GLU A 91 -40.09 11.37 -29.87
CA GLU A 91 -39.17 10.96 -30.93
C GLU A 91 -37.70 11.26 -30.64
N LEU A 92 -37.41 12.41 -30.02
CA LEU A 92 -36.03 12.76 -29.60
C LEU A 92 -35.55 11.86 -28.46
N ILE A 93 -36.39 11.57 -27.49
CA ILE A 93 -36.09 10.62 -26.41
C ILE A 93 -35.81 9.23 -26.98
N GLN A 94 -36.63 8.76 -27.93
CA GLN A 94 -36.38 7.47 -28.55
C GLN A 94 -35.05 7.46 -29.31
N LYS A 95 -34.75 8.49 -30.08
CA LYS A 95 -33.45 8.64 -30.77
C LYS A 95 -32.26 8.67 -29.79
N TYR A 96 -32.44 9.29 -28.63
CA TYR A 96 -31.39 9.32 -27.61
C TYR A 96 -31.19 7.94 -26.98
N LYS A 97 -32.26 7.18 -26.70
CA LYS A 97 -32.17 5.80 -26.25
C LYS A 97 -31.43 4.91 -27.26
N GLU A 98 -31.80 5.01 -28.53
CA GLU A 98 -31.13 4.27 -29.62
C GLU A 98 -29.64 4.67 -29.74
N PHE A 99 -29.33 5.94 -29.55
CA PHE A 99 -27.96 6.45 -29.53
C PHE A 99 -27.16 5.82 -28.39
N LEU A 100 -27.68 5.79 -27.15
CA LEU A 100 -27.00 5.19 -26.00
C LEU A 100 -26.80 3.67 -26.16
N ILE A 101 -27.77 2.94 -26.70
CA ILE A 101 -27.66 1.51 -26.99
C ILE A 101 -26.56 1.25 -28.04
N ASN A 102 -26.54 2.04 -29.10
CA ASN A 102 -25.56 1.88 -30.16
C ASN A 102 -24.16 2.38 -29.79
N GLN A 103 -24.04 3.29 -28.83
CA GLN A 103 -22.77 3.82 -28.34
C GLN A 103 -21.85 2.68 -27.87
N LYS A 104 -22.37 1.70 -27.14
CA LYS A 104 -21.60 0.52 -26.70
C LYS A 104 -21.02 -0.29 -27.86
N LYS A 105 -21.70 -0.37 -28.99
CA LYS A 105 -21.22 -1.08 -30.19
C LYS A 105 -20.10 -0.30 -30.91
N TYR A 106 -20.16 1.02 -30.93
CA TYR A 106 -19.14 1.85 -31.59
C TYR A 106 -17.81 1.87 -30.85
N TYR A 107 -17.82 1.68 -29.52
CA TYR A 107 -16.59 1.63 -28.71
C TYR A 107 -15.91 0.26 -28.71
N ALA A 108 -16.65 -0.80 -28.95
CA ALA A 108 -16.11 -2.15 -28.87
C ALA A 108 -15.12 -2.48 -29.99
N SER A 109 -15.37 -2.03 -31.22
CA SER A 109 -14.59 -2.45 -32.40
C SER A 109 -13.16 -1.87 -32.45
N PRO A 110 -12.93 -0.53 -32.33
CA PRO A 110 -11.57 -0.01 -32.37
C PRO A 110 -10.72 -0.44 -31.16
N ARG A 111 -11.34 -0.62 -29.99
CA ARG A 111 -10.65 -1.07 -28.80
C ARG A 111 -10.21 -2.52 -28.91
N GLN A 112 -11.04 -3.38 -29.47
CA GLN A 112 -10.74 -4.78 -29.72
C GLN A 112 -9.58 -4.94 -30.73
N GLU A 113 -9.49 -4.07 -31.74
CA GLU A 113 -8.37 -4.05 -32.69
C GLU A 113 -7.07 -3.56 -32.04
N ILE A 114 -7.13 -2.54 -31.17
CA ILE A 114 -5.97 -2.06 -30.40
C ILE A 114 -5.46 -3.21 -29.51
N ASP A 115 -6.31 -3.87 -28.75
CA ASP A 115 -5.95 -4.99 -27.87
C ASP A 115 -5.35 -6.17 -28.67
N THR A 116 -5.80 -6.38 -29.91
CA THR A 116 -5.27 -7.40 -30.80
C THR A 116 -3.87 -7.02 -31.32
N LEU A 117 -3.67 -5.76 -31.65
CA LEU A 117 -2.36 -5.24 -32.09
C LEU A 117 -1.35 -5.25 -30.92
N ASP A 118 -1.76 -4.90 -29.71
CA ASP A 118 -0.91 -4.95 -28.53
C ASP A 118 -0.41 -6.36 -28.25
N ARG A 119 -1.26 -7.39 -28.37
CA ARG A 119 -0.85 -8.80 -28.29
C ARG A 119 0.14 -9.20 -29.38
N ALA A 120 -0.09 -8.77 -30.62
CA ALA A 120 0.82 -9.07 -31.73
C ALA A 120 2.19 -8.40 -31.55
N ILE A 121 2.23 -7.17 -31.07
CA ILE A 121 3.46 -6.44 -30.73
C ILE A 121 4.23 -7.20 -29.65
N TYR A 122 3.55 -7.60 -28.57
CA TYR A 122 4.15 -8.37 -27.48
C TYR A 122 4.79 -9.69 -27.94
N GLU A 123 4.08 -10.47 -28.77
CA GLU A 123 4.61 -11.74 -29.29
C GLU A 123 5.84 -11.55 -30.20
N LEU A 124 5.91 -10.45 -30.94
CA LEU A 124 7.09 -10.14 -31.74
C LEU A 124 8.28 -9.68 -30.89
N GLN A 125 8.04 -8.89 -29.85
CA GLN A 125 9.07 -8.48 -28.89
C GLN A 125 9.67 -9.71 -28.18
N LYS A 126 8.82 -10.63 -27.72
CA LYS A 126 9.24 -11.89 -27.13
C LYS A 126 10.07 -12.75 -28.08
N LYS A 127 9.71 -12.79 -29.35
CA LYS A 127 10.47 -13.51 -30.38
C LYS A 127 11.83 -12.87 -30.65
N SER A 128 11.93 -11.55 -30.64
CA SER A 128 13.19 -10.80 -30.73
C SER A 128 14.13 -11.14 -29.57
N LEU A 129 13.59 -11.17 -28.34
CA LEU A 129 14.33 -11.53 -27.13
C LEU A 129 14.86 -12.97 -27.17
N LEU A 130 14.07 -13.93 -27.66
CA LEU A 130 14.52 -15.32 -27.81
C LEU A 130 15.66 -15.47 -28.81
N ILE A 131 15.60 -14.77 -29.94
CA ILE A 131 16.67 -14.77 -30.94
C ILE A 131 17.96 -14.17 -30.35
N ASN A 132 17.87 -13.08 -29.60
CA ASN A 132 19.00 -12.47 -28.90
C ASN A 132 19.60 -13.39 -27.82
N LYS A 133 18.79 -14.18 -27.11
CA LYS A 133 19.24 -15.19 -26.14
C LYS A 133 19.99 -16.36 -26.78
N GLU A 134 19.53 -16.83 -27.92
CA GLU A 134 20.21 -17.89 -28.67
C GLU A 134 21.57 -17.45 -29.17
N CYS A 135 21.73 -16.19 -29.59
CA CYS A 135 22.99 -15.59 -29.99
C CYS A 135 24.04 -15.53 -28.89
N LYS A 136 23.60 -15.23 -27.63
CA LYS A 136 24.52 -15.13 -26.48
C LYS A 136 25.03 -16.50 -26.00
N LYS A 137 24.33 -17.58 -26.26
CA LYS A 137 24.80 -18.95 -25.92
C LYS A 137 25.92 -19.47 -26.82
N GLU A 138 26.12 -18.92 -27.97
CA GLU A 138 27.13 -19.40 -28.94
C GLU A 138 28.45 -18.58 -28.94
N ILE A 139 28.67 -17.63 -28.05
CA ILE A 139 29.95 -16.93 -27.90
C ILE A 139 30.85 -17.76 -26.98
N PRO A 140 31.99 -18.32 -27.44
CA PRO A 140 32.92 -19.04 -26.60
C PRO A 140 33.60 -18.09 -25.61
N ASP A 141 33.66 -18.53 -24.35
CA ASP A 141 34.43 -17.90 -23.29
C ASP A 141 35.87 -17.66 -23.75
N MET A 142 36.22 -16.44 -24.09
CA MET A 142 37.61 -16.05 -24.24
C MET A 142 38.24 -16.00 -22.85
N LYS A 143 38.85 -17.10 -22.46
CA LYS A 143 39.68 -17.18 -21.26
C LYS A 143 40.79 -16.15 -21.31
N ASN A 144 40.67 -15.11 -20.53
CA ASN A 144 41.75 -14.22 -20.21
C ASN A 144 42.74 -14.97 -19.30
N GLU A 145 43.95 -15.09 -19.76
CA GLU A 145 45.10 -15.62 -19.00
C GLU A 145 45.32 -14.76 -17.74
N LYS A 146 44.99 -15.34 -16.60
CA LYS A 146 45.36 -14.79 -15.29
C LYS A 146 46.86 -15.06 -15.03
N LYS A 147 47.69 -14.04 -15.10
CA LYS A 147 48.98 -14.05 -14.42
C LYS A 147 48.72 -14.13 -12.90
N GLY A 148 49.32 -15.15 -12.30
CA GLY A 148 49.13 -15.55 -10.93
C GLY A 148 49.55 -14.48 -9.92
N PHE A 149 48.65 -14.21 -8.99
CA PHE A 149 48.99 -13.69 -7.68
C PHE A 149 48.57 -14.71 -6.63
N ALA A 150 49.46 -14.97 -5.70
CA ALA A 150 49.39 -16.01 -4.72
C ALA A 150 48.11 -15.91 -3.86
N LYS A 151 47.39 -17.04 -3.73
CA LYS A 151 46.31 -17.25 -2.75
C LYS A 151 46.86 -17.07 -1.35
N LYS A 152 46.48 -16.00 -0.65
CA LYS A 152 46.40 -16.01 0.80
C LYS A 152 45.02 -16.56 1.18
N SER A 153 44.97 -17.60 1.95
CA SER A 153 43.77 -18.12 2.59
C SER A 153 43.16 -17.02 3.42
N LYS A 154 41.97 -16.59 3.05
CA LYS A 154 41.14 -15.70 3.88
C LYS A 154 40.31 -16.60 4.80
N ASP A 155 40.67 -16.63 6.07
CA ASP A 155 39.78 -17.07 7.13
C ASP A 155 38.48 -16.25 7.02
N LYS A 156 37.36 -16.95 6.89
CA LYS A 156 36.04 -16.34 6.91
C LYS A 156 35.82 -15.74 8.28
N MET A 157 36.03 -14.44 8.44
CA MET A 157 35.54 -13.72 9.62
C MET A 157 34.01 -13.70 9.61
N PRO A 158 33.36 -13.85 10.78
CA PRO A 158 31.90 -13.67 10.84
C PRO A 158 31.55 -12.24 10.45
N ILE A 159 30.62 -12.13 9.54
CA ILE A 159 30.05 -10.88 9.06
C ILE A 159 29.31 -10.23 10.22
N LYS A 160 29.75 -9.07 10.68
CA LYS A 160 29.01 -8.27 11.66
C LYS A 160 28.03 -7.39 10.95
N SER A 161 26.79 -7.50 11.37
CA SER A 161 25.63 -6.76 10.91
C SER A 161 25.68 -5.28 11.28
N PHE A 162 25.13 -4.45 10.38
CA PHE A 162 24.71 -3.09 10.69
C PHE A 162 23.30 -3.15 11.25
N LEU A 163 23.13 -2.63 12.47
CA LEU A 163 21.81 -2.30 12.99
C LEU A 163 21.52 -0.85 12.57
N ALA A 164 20.68 -0.66 11.60
CA ALA A 164 19.98 0.60 11.43
C ALA A 164 18.84 0.58 12.45
N ASP A 165 19.01 1.25 13.57
CA ASP A 165 17.93 1.40 14.55
C ASP A 165 16.93 2.44 14.02
N ILE A 166 15.91 1.92 13.32
CA ILE A 166 14.79 2.72 12.80
C ILE A 166 13.71 2.85 13.88
N SER A 167 13.84 2.14 15.01
CA SER A 167 12.84 2.01 16.06
C SER A 167 12.45 3.31 16.77
N ASN A 168 13.25 4.37 16.60
CA ASN A 168 12.99 5.69 17.19
C ASN A 168 12.52 6.73 16.17
N THR A 169 12.16 6.33 14.96
CA THR A 169 11.75 7.27 13.94
C THR A 169 10.24 7.52 14.01
N ASN A 170 9.84 8.78 13.83
CA ASN A 170 8.43 9.14 13.65
C ASN A 170 8.02 8.87 12.20
N VAL A 171 8.07 7.61 11.77
CA VAL A 171 7.75 7.18 10.41
C VAL A 171 6.73 6.06 10.46
N GLY A 172 5.77 6.08 9.55
CA GLY A 172 4.69 5.10 9.51
C GLY A 172 3.56 5.39 10.49
N ALA A 173 2.54 4.56 10.42
CA ALA A 173 1.35 4.69 11.22
C ALA A 173 1.58 4.21 12.66
N LYS A 174 1.00 4.93 13.60
CA LYS A 174 0.96 4.53 15.00
C LYS A 174 -0.31 3.71 15.22
N MET A 175 -0.16 2.39 15.25
CA MET A 175 -1.27 1.47 15.48
C MET A 175 -1.27 0.95 16.92
N PRO A 176 -2.45 0.65 17.49
CA PRO A 176 -2.56 0.25 18.90
C PRO A 176 -2.21 -1.21 19.15
N TYR A 177 -1.72 -1.92 18.15
CA TYR A 177 -1.36 -3.33 18.27
C TYR A 177 0.14 -3.55 18.31
N GLU A 178 0.55 -4.71 18.81
CA GLU A 178 1.92 -5.22 18.75
C GLU A 178 1.94 -6.51 17.96
N ARG A 179 2.87 -6.58 16.99
CA ARG A 179 3.03 -7.74 16.09
C ARG A 179 3.99 -8.75 16.69
N TYR A 180 3.65 -10.01 16.52
CA TYR A 180 4.42 -11.21 16.87
C TYR A 180 4.63 -12.02 15.61
N ASP A 181 5.81 -11.91 15.03
CA ASP A 181 6.16 -12.58 13.78
C ASP A 181 6.40 -14.09 13.96
N SER A 182 6.47 -14.82 12.87
CA SER A 182 6.68 -16.28 12.85
C SER A 182 7.99 -16.72 13.50
N ASP A 183 9.06 -15.92 13.40
CA ASP A 183 10.38 -16.19 13.97
C ASP A 183 10.44 -16.08 15.50
N GLU A 184 9.41 -15.51 16.14
CA GLU A 184 9.28 -15.43 17.60
C GLU A 184 8.51 -16.63 18.19
N ALA A 185 7.93 -17.49 17.34
CA ALA A 185 7.10 -18.58 17.78
C ALA A 185 7.90 -19.78 18.29
N THR A 186 7.44 -20.39 19.37
CA THR A 186 7.85 -21.76 19.75
C THR A 186 6.99 -22.77 19.01
N LEU A 187 7.62 -23.71 18.32
CA LEU A 187 6.95 -24.67 17.47
C LEU A 187 6.79 -26.03 18.16
N GLY A 188 5.73 -26.76 17.83
CA GLY A 188 5.52 -28.14 18.30
C GLY A 188 4.73 -29.00 17.32
N ASP A 189 4.81 -30.30 17.56
CA ASP A 189 4.10 -31.36 16.82
C ASP A 189 4.28 -31.33 15.30
N GLY A 190 5.52 -31.03 14.86
CA GLY A 190 5.89 -31.03 13.46
C GLY A 190 5.58 -29.72 12.72
N ALA A 191 5.24 -28.66 13.43
CA ALA A 191 5.22 -27.32 12.86
C ALA A 191 6.64 -26.89 12.43
N GLU A 192 6.74 -26.13 11.35
CA GLU A 192 8.01 -25.69 10.77
C GLU A 192 7.95 -24.26 10.27
N ILE A 193 9.08 -23.54 10.31
CA ILE A 193 9.19 -22.24 9.67
C ILE A 193 9.53 -22.46 8.19
N VAL A 194 8.68 -21.92 7.32
CA VAL A 194 8.91 -21.88 5.88
C VAL A 194 9.42 -20.50 5.52
N THR A 195 10.55 -20.45 4.81
CA THR A 195 11.17 -19.18 4.41
C THR A 195 11.31 -19.09 2.90
N SER A 196 11.30 -17.89 2.36
CA SER A 196 11.67 -17.62 0.98
C SER A 196 13.04 -16.94 0.91
N PRO A 197 13.94 -17.41 0.03
CA PRO A 197 15.20 -16.72 -0.21
C PRO A 197 15.05 -15.47 -1.09
N ASN A 198 13.91 -15.30 -1.72
CA ASN A 198 13.62 -14.24 -2.70
C ASN A 198 12.12 -13.93 -2.76
N HIS A 199 11.74 -12.96 -3.59
CA HIS A 199 10.36 -12.56 -3.82
C HIS A 199 9.70 -13.23 -5.03
N ALA A 200 10.09 -14.45 -5.36
CA ALA A 200 9.45 -15.19 -6.45
C ALA A 200 7.97 -15.46 -6.16
N GLN A 201 7.11 -15.13 -7.12
CA GLN A 201 5.66 -15.25 -7.01
C GLN A 201 5.15 -16.67 -6.71
N ASP A 202 5.87 -17.69 -7.15
CA ASP A 202 5.53 -19.10 -6.91
C ASP A 202 5.90 -19.58 -5.50
N ASN A 203 6.54 -18.74 -4.71
CA ASN A 203 6.92 -19.04 -3.33
C ASN A 203 6.02 -18.28 -2.35
N ILE A 204 5.08 -18.97 -1.73
CA ILE A 204 4.11 -18.38 -0.79
C ILE A 204 4.80 -17.58 0.32
N ALA A 205 5.92 -18.08 0.85
CA ALA A 205 6.65 -17.39 1.92
C ALA A 205 7.20 -16.02 1.49
N SER A 206 7.33 -15.75 0.18
CA SER A 206 7.72 -14.42 -0.32
C SER A 206 6.71 -13.33 0.03
N GLN A 207 5.44 -13.70 0.22
CA GLN A 207 4.34 -12.80 0.55
C GLN A 207 4.10 -12.65 2.06
N ALA A 208 4.85 -13.39 2.88
CA ALA A 208 4.79 -13.33 4.33
C ALA A 208 5.68 -12.21 4.91
N SER A 209 5.40 -11.78 6.14
CA SER A 209 6.25 -10.89 6.91
C SER A 209 7.66 -11.49 7.05
N LYS A 210 8.70 -10.68 6.83
CA LYS A 210 10.10 -11.14 6.84
C LYS A 210 10.37 -12.33 5.91
N GLN A 211 9.52 -12.58 4.92
CA GLN A 211 9.52 -13.73 4.01
C GLN A 211 9.54 -15.07 4.76
N SER A 212 8.78 -15.16 5.84
CA SER A 212 8.67 -16.39 6.62
C SER A 212 7.32 -16.55 7.29
N TYR A 213 6.81 -17.78 7.38
CA TYR A 213 5.60 -18.12 8.13
C TYR A 213 5.74 -19.47 8.80
N VAL A 214 4.92 -19.71 9.83
CA VAL A 214 4.85 -21.05 10.45
C VAL A 214 3.88 -21.92 9.68
N LYS A 215 4.34 -23.06 9.17
CA LYS A 215 3.49 -24.11 8.59
C LYS A 215 3.01 -25.07 9.66
N LEU A 216 1.72 -25.38 9.66
CA LEU A 216 1.04 -26.34 10.53
C LEU A 216 0.54 -27.50 9.66
N PRO A 217 1.37 -28.53 9.41
CA PRO A 217 1.10 -29.53 8.37
C PRO A 217 0.10 -30.61 8.77
N LYS A 218 -0.24 -30.75 10.05
CA LYS A 218 -1.11 -31.84 10.55
C LYS A 218 -1.83 -31.50 11.84
N SER A 219 -2.76 -32.34 12.22
CA SER A 219 -3.41 -32.27 13.53
C SER A 219 -2.40 -32.23 14.68
N GLY A 220 -2.61 -31.32 15.62
CA GLY A 220 -1.73 -31.11 16.77
C GLY A 220 -0.58 -30.14 16.51
N SER A 221 -0.20 -29.90 15.25
CA SER A 221 0.87 -28.92 14.94
C SER A 221 0.50 -27.55 15.44
N TYR A 222 1.44 -26.85 16.09
CA TYR A 222 1.18 -25.54 16.69
C TYR A 222 2.34 -24.56 16.63
N ALA A 223 2.00 -23.28 16.68
CA ALA A 223 2.89 -22.17 16.98
C ALA A 223 2.43 -21.46 18.25
N GLU A 224 3.35 -21.14 19.16
CA GLU A 224 3.06 -20.54 20.47
C GLU A 224 3.96 -19.32 20.70
N TRP A 225 3.37 -18.17 20.97
CA TRP A 225 4.07 -16.92 21.27
C TRP A 225 3.95 -16.58 22.76
N THR A 226 5.00 -16.02 23.32
CA THR A 226 4.99 -15.46 24.68
C THR A 226 4.73 -13.96 24.60
N MET A 227 3.70 -13.50 25.27
CA MET A 227 3.27 -12.10 25.21
C MET A 227 4.22 -11.15 25.94
N HIS A 228 4.62 -10.11 25.26
CA HIS A 228 5.31 -8.96 25.83
C HIS A 228 4.44 -7.68 25.85
N SER A 229 3.20 -7.78 25.38
CA SER A 229 2.14 -6.79 25.53
C SER A 229 0.88 -7.41 26.13
N ALA A 230 -0.03 -6.56 26.60
CA ALA A 230 -1.37 -6.95 27.03
C ALA A 230 -2.37 -6.71 25.89
N GLY A 231 -3.51 -7.40 25.91
CA GLY A 231 -4.59 -7.14 24.96
C GLY A 231 -5.58 -8.29 24.85
N ARG A 232 -6.76 -8.01 24.29
CA ARG A 232 -7.79 -9.00 24.00
C ARG A 232 -8.18 -9.08 22.53
N GLY A 233 -7.84 -8.07 21.74
CA GLY A 233 -7.99 -8.09 20.30
C GLY A 233 -6.85 -8.88 19.68
N VAL A 234 -7.18 -9.85 18.85
CA VAL A 234 -6.22 -10.68 18.12
C VAL A 234 -6.52 -10.58 16.63
N THR A 235 -5.54 -10.13 15.86
CA THR A 235 -5.53 -10.29 14.40
C THR A 235 -4.54 -11.38 14.07
N MET A 236 -4.93 -12.33 13.24
CA MET A 236 -4.07 -13.41 12.74
C MET A 236 -4.01 -13.33 11.22
N ARG A 237 -2.81 -13.19 10.66
CA ARG A 237 -2.58 -13.33 9.23
C ARG A 237 -2.21 -14.78 8.93
N PHE A 238 -2.95 -15.38 8.01
CA PHE A 238 -2.87 -16.82 7.77
C PHE A 238 -2.88 -17.15 6.28
N THR A 239 -2.46 -18.38 5.98
CA THR A 239 -2.64 -18.99 4.67
C THR A 239 -3.21 -20.40 4.83
N MET A 240 -3.99 -20.84 3.87
CA MET A 240 -4.51 -22.20 3.77
C MET A 240 -4.71 -22.56 2.29
N PRO A 241 -4.76 -23.84 1.92
CA PRO A 241 -4.86 -24.25 0.53
C PRO A 241 -6.11 -23.71 -0.17
N ASP A 242 -5.96 -23.41 -1.45
CA ASP A 242 -7.09 -23.23 -2.37
C ASP A 242 -7.70 -24.58 -2.75
N THR A 243 -8.84 -24.54 -3.43
CA THR A 243 -9.44 -25.72 -4.09
C THR A 243 -8.94 -25.87 -5.52
N GLY A 244 -9.09 -27.05 -6.09
CA GLY A 244 -8.66 -27.30 -7.46
C GLY A 244 -9.41 -26.51 -8.52
N ASP A 245 -10.59 -26.01 -8.20
CA ASP A 245 -11.39 -25.11 -9.05
C ASP A 245 -11.22 -23.61 -8.72
N GLY A 246 -10.37 -23.28 -7.72
CA GLY A 246 -10.11 -21.91 -7.33
C GLY A 246 -11.24 -21.23 -6.54
N MET A 247 -12.19 -21.99 -6.01
CA MET A 247 -13.38 -21.44 -5.33
C MET A 247 -13.21 -21.25 -3.82
N GLY A 248 -12.05 -21.61 -3.28
CA GLY A 248 -11.78 -21.54 -1.85
C GLY A 248 -12.46 -22.65 -1.03
N GLN A 249 -12.04 -22.77 0.20
CA GLN A 249 -12.59 -23.74 1.15
C GLN A 249 -12.57 -23.20 2.58
N ASN A 250 -13.35 -23.81 3.46
CA ASN A 250 -13.42 -23.45 4.85
C ASN A 250 -12.51 -24.33 5.71
N GLY A 251 -11.97 -23.76 6.77
CA GLY A 251 -11.12 -24.43 7.75
C GLY A 251 -11.27 -23.82 9.13
N SER A 252 -10.46 -24.29 10.06
CA SER A 252 -10.41 -23.71 11.41
C SER A 252 -9.10 -24.01 12.13
N LEU A 253 -8.73 -23.10 13.01
CA LEU A 253 -7.60 -23.25 13.95
C LEU A 253 -8.10 -23.04 15.38
N ASP A 254 -7.49 -23.78 16.32
CA ASP A 254 -7.79 -23.65 17.73
C ASP A 254 -6.82 -22.69 18.40
N VAL A 255 -7.36 -21.85 19.27
CA VAL A 255 -6.61 -20.88 20.06
C VAL A 255 -6.53 -21.34 21.51
N TYR A 256 -5.32 -21.40 22.05
CA TYR A 256 -5.08 -21.74 23.44
C TYR A 256 -4.39 -20.58 24.15
N VAL A 257 -4.75 -20.37 25.39
CA VAL A 257 -4.04 -19.44 26.29
C VAL A 257 -3.54 -20.22 27.49
N ASN A 258 -2.23 -20.16 27.73
CA ASN A 258 -1.55 -20.90 28.82
C ASN A 258 -1.91 -22.40 28.84
N GLY A 259 -2.00 -23.01 27.66
CA GLY A 259 -2.34 -24.43 27.48
C GLY A 259 -3.82 -24.77 27.49
N ASN A 260 -4.72 -23.85 27.81
CA ASN A 260 -6.16 -24.07 27.79
C ASN A 260 -6.76 -23.59 26.48
N LYS A 261 -7.57 -24.41 25.82
CA LYS A 261 -8.32 -24.03 24.63
C LYS A 261 -9.37 -22.98 25.02
N VAL A 262 -9.32 -21.82 24.38
CA VAL A 262 -10.23 -20.70 24.65
C VAL A 262 -11.17 -20.39 23.47
N LYS A 263 -10.77 -20.75 22.25
CA LYS A 263 -11.55 -20.44 21.04
C LYS A 263 -11.23 -21.41 19.90
N THR A 264 -12.17 -21.59 19.00
CA THR A 264 -11.93 -22.08 17.63
C THR A 264 -12.23 -20.93 16.68
N VAL A 265 -11.30 -20.63 15.80
CA VAL A 265 -11.42 -19.57 14.80
C VAL A 265 -11.69 -20.21 13.45
N ASN A 266 -12.81 -19.85 12.83
CA ASN A 266 -13.14 -20.27 11.47
C ASN A 266 -12.31 -19.48 10.47
N LEU A 267 -11.83 -20.16 9.45
CA LEU A 267 -11.00 -19.61 8.38
C LEU A 267 -11.64 -19.97 7.03
N THR A 268 -11.34 -19.18 6.04
CA THR A 268 -11.70 -19.48 4.65
C THR A 268 -10.61 -19.02 3.70
N SER A 269 -10.38 -19.75 2.63
CA SER A 269 -9.56 -19.29 1.50
C SER A 269 -10.41 -18.64 0.40
N TYR A 270 -11.69 -18.37 0.66
CA TYR A 270 -12.63 -17.78 -0.30
C TYR A 270 -12.14 -16.44 -0.88
N TYR A 271 -11.47 -15.59 -0.09
CA TYR A 271 -10.97 -14.28 -0.51
C TYR A 271 -9.55 -14.32 -1.06
N MET A 272 -8.83 -15.43 -0.91
CA MET A 272 -7.42 -15.60 -1.24
C MET A 272 -7.22 -16.05 -2.70
N TRP A 273 -5.96 -16.22 -3.10
CA TRP A 273 -5.54 -16.91 -4.31
C TRP A 273 -5.95 -16.25 -5.63
N GLN A 274 -5.34 -15.11 -5.90
CA GLN A 274 -5.36 -14.53 -7.24
C GLN A 274 -4.16 -15.07 -8.04
N TYR A 275 -4.39 -15.56 -9.25
CA TYR A 275 -3.37 -16.18 -10.09
C TYR A 275 -3.04 -15.30 -11.30
N PHE A 276 -1.79 -15.31 -11.73
CA PHE A 276 -1.29 -14.49 -12.83
C PHE A 276 -0.89 -15.33 -14.03
N PRO A 277 -1.82 -15.78 -14.86
CA PRO A 277 -1.49 -16.52 -16.07
C PRO A 277 -0.93 -15.65 -17.19
N SER A 278 -1.27 -14.36 -17.24
CA SER A 278 -0.92 -13.47 -18.36
C SER A 278 -0.95 -11.96 -17.98
N GLY A 279 -0.39 -11.59 -16.83
CA GLY A 279 -0.33 -10.19 -16.41
C GLY A 279 -1.54 -9.66 -15.64
N ASN A 280 -2.73 -10.20 -15.85
CA ASN A 280 -3.91 -9.89 -15.05
C ASN A 280 -4.25 -11.03 -14.10
N PRO A 281 -4.55 -10.75 -12.81
CA PRO A 281 -4.96 -11.79 -11.89
C PRO A 281 -6.32 -12.40 -12.28
N SER A 282 -6.48 -13.68 -11.95
CA SER A 282 -7.73 -14.40 -12.12
C SER A 282 -7.94 -15.39 -10.97
N ASP A 283 -9.14 -15.93 -10.84
CA ASP A 283 -9.44 -16.97 -9.84
C ASP A 283 -9.07 -18.38 -10.34
N GLY A 284 -8.78 -18.52 -11.63
CA GLY A 284 -8.47 -19.82 -12.23
C GLY A 284 -7.06 -20.28 -11.87
N PRO A 285 -6.87 -21.39 -11.15
CA PRO A 285 -5.55 -21.95 -10.89
C PRO A 285 -4.77 -22.23 -12.18
N GLY A 286 -3.43 -22.05 -12.13
CA GLY A 286 -2.57 -22.32 -13.28
C GLY A 286 -1.53 -21.25 -13.57
N GLY A 287 -1.52 -20.17 -12.81
CA GLY A 287 -0.49 -19.13 -12.81
C GLY A 287 0.23 -19.04 -11.48
N ALA A 288 1.17 -18.11 -11.36
CA ALA A 288 1.81 -17.78 -10.09
C ALA A 288 0.78 -17.19 -9.12
N PRO A 289 0.68 -17.70 -7.88
CA PRO A 289 -0.32 -17.22 -6.93
C PRO A 289 0.14 -15.94 -6.25
N ASN A 290 -0.79 -15.00 -6.11
CA ASN A 290 -0.67 -13.86 -5.24
C ASN A 290 -1.89 -13.76 -4.32
N PHE A 291 -1.86 -12.85 -3.34
CA PHE A 291 -2.89 -12.79 -2.32
C PHE A 291 -3.06 -14.13 -1.59
N ALA A 292 -1.91 -14.78 -1.30
CA ALA A 292 -1.88 -16.09 -0.64
C ALA A 292 -2.10 -16.03 0.87
N PHE A 293 -2.19 -14.86 1.45
CA PHE A 293 -2.48 -14.62 2.88
C PHE A 293 -3.69 -13.72 3.03
N ASP A 294 -4.55 -14.08 3.97
CA ASP A 294 -5.68 -13.27 4.42
C ASP A 294 -5.60 -13.05 5.93
N GLU A 295 -6.50 -12.28 6.48
CA GLU A 295 -6.55 -11.97 7.90
C GLU A 295 -7.89 -12.35 8.52
N VAL A 296 -7.83 -12.79 9.77
CA VAL A 296 -8.99 -12.94 10.64
C VAL A 296 -8.73 -12.22 11.95
N HIS A 297 -9.75 -11.56 12.49
CA HIS A 297 -9.66 -10.91 13.78
C HIS A 297 -10.78 -11.35 14.73
N PHE A 298 -10.46 -11.38 16.00
CA PHE A 298 -11.41 -11.83 17.04
C PHE A 298 -11.03 -11.29 18.42
N LEU A 299 -12.02 -11.22 19.29
CA LEU A 299 -11.81 -10.89 20.69
C LEU A 299 -11.66 -12.16 21.55
N LEU A 300 -10.76 -12.11 22.50
CA LEU A 300 -10.69 -13.06 23.60
C LEU A 300 -11.61 -12.60 24.74
N GLU A 301 -12.25 -13.54 25.42
CA GLU A 301 -13.08 -13.23 26.60
C GLU A 301 -12.25 -12.65 27.73
N THR A 302 -11.08 -13.24 27.98
CA THR A 302 -10.12 -12.77 28.98
C THR A 302 -8.91 -12.15 28.27
N PRO A 303 -8.55 -10.90 28.60
CA PRO A 303 -7.35 -10.27 28.03
C PRO A 303 -6.07 -11.04 28.35
N LEU A 304 -5.17 -11.11 27.38
CA LEU A 304 -3.79 -11.54 27.58
C LEU A 304 -3.04 -10.52 28.43
N THR A 305 -2.12 -11.02 29.24
CA THR A 305 -1.18 -10.22 30.02
C THR A 305 0.26 -10.58 29.64
N ILE A 306 1.20 -9.72 29.94
CA ILE A 306 2.62 -9.97 29.70
C ILE A 306 3.02 -11.30 30.36
N GLY A 307 3.73 -12.14 29.58
CA GLY A 307 4.15 -13.49 30.00
C GLY A 307 3.11 -14.59 29.75
N ASN A 308 1.86 -14.25 29.37
CA ASN A 308 0.93 -15.28 28.88
C ASN A 308 1.46 -15.88 27.57
N LYS A 309 1.01 -17.08 27.29
CA LYS A 309 1.30 -17.79 26.05
C LYS A 309 0.03 -17.93 25.26
N ILE A 310 0.03 -17.43 24.01
CA ILE A 310 -1.01 -17.70 23.02
C ILE A 310 -0.51 -18.74 22.04
N ARG A 311 -1.29 -19.79 21.81
CA ARG A 311 -0.97 -20.86 20.86
C ARG A 311 -2.05 -20.95 19.82
N ILE A 312 -1.62 -21.07 18.55
CA ILE A 312 -2.45 -21.37 17.39
C ILE A 312 -2.15 -22.79 16.98
N GLN A 313 -3.16 -23.67 16.96
CA GLN A 313 -3.00 -25.10 16.75
C GLN A 313 -3.97 -25.63 15.71
N SER A 314 -3.48 -26.48 14.80
CA SER A 314 -4.33 -27.22 13.87
C SER A 314 -5.11 -28.32 14.63
N SER A 315 -6.43 -28.29 14.54
CA SER A 315 -7.28 -29.37 15.07
C SER A 315 -7.20 -30.64 14.19
N GLY A 316 -6.82 -30.47 12.91
CA GLY A 316 -6.78 -31.54 11.91
C GLY A 316 -8.15 -32.05 11.47
N ALA A 317 -9.23 -31.39 11.85
CA ALA A 317 -10.59 -31.85 11.62
C ALA A 317 -10.92 -32.05 10.12
N ASN A 318 -10.27 -31.33 9.21
CA ASN A 318 -10.46 -31.39 7.76
C ASN A 318 -9.26 -31.86 6.96
N GLY A 319 -8.15 -32.18 7.65
CA GLY A 319 -6.92 -32.65 7.00
C GLY A 319 -6.14 -31.59 6.22
N LEU A 320 -6.49 -30.29 6.40
CA LEU A 320 -5.83 -29.18 5.72
C LEU A 320 -4.51 -28.83 6.42
N GLU A 321 -3.57 -28.34 5.63
CA GLU A 321 -2.39 -27.64 6.10
C GLU A 321 -2.72 -26.15 6.26
N TYR A 322 -2.18 -25.53 7.29
CA TYR A 322 -2.33 -24.11 7.52
C TYR A 322 -0.96 -23.43 7.63
N GLY A 323 -0.92 -22.15 7.35
CA GLY A 323 0.21 -21.29 7.67
C GLY A 323 -0.22 -20.12 8.54
N VAL A 324 0.62 -19.72 9.48
CA VAL A 324 0.45 -18.52 10.30
C VAL A 324 1.65 -17.62 10.06
N ASP A 325 1.38 -16.42 9.55
CA ASP A 325 2.40 -15.41 9.27
C ASP A 325 2.76 -14.68 10.56
N PHE A 326 1.79 -13.99 11.15
CA PHE A 326 1.96 -13.27 12.42
C PHE A 326 0.64 -13.19 13.21
N LEU A 327 0.79 -12.79 14.46
CA LEU A 327 -0.31 -12.32 15.28
C LEU A 327 -0.11 -10.83 15.58
N GLU A 328 -1.21 -10.08 15.70
CA GLU A 328 -1.20 -8.74 16.28
C GLU A 328 -2.12 -8.72 17.49
N ILE A 329 -1.60 -8.22 18.60
CA ILE A 329 -2.31 -8.16 19.89
C ILE A 329 -2.55 -6.71 20.27
N GLU A 330 -3.78 -6.41 20.63
CA GLU A 330 -4.22 -5.04 20.90
C GLU A 330 -5.07 -4.96 22.16
N GLU A 331 -4.89 -3.90 22.93
CA GLU A 331 -5.80 -3.54 24.02
C GLU A 331 -7.10 -3.00 23.43
N VAL A 332 -8.20 -3.73 23.66
CA VAL A 332 -9.54 -3.34 23.20
C VAL A 332 -10.41 -3.06 24.42
N GLY A 333 -10.88 -1.82 24.52
CA GLY A 333 -11.80 -1.37 25.57
C GLY A 333 -13.23 -1.91 25.39
N ASP A 334 -14.14 -1.39 26.16
CA ASP A 334 -15.58 -1.68 26.00
C ASP A 334 -16.14 -0.99 24.74
N PRO A 335 -17.28 -1.46 24.20
CA PRO A 335 -17.95 -0.79 23.09
C PRO A 335 -18.24 0.68 23.41
N LEU A 336 -18.06 1.55 22.44
CA LEU A 336 -18.43 2.96 22.55
C LEU A 336 -19.94 3.07 22.74
N SER A 337 -20.37 3.90 23.67
CA SER A 337 -21.78 4.15 23.91
C SER A 337 -22.40 5.05 22.85
N GLN A 338 -23.71 4.96 22.68
CA GLN A 338 -24.46 5.85 21.81
C GLN A 338 -24.25 7.32 22.21
N PRO A 339 -23.84 8.21 21.30
CA PRO A 339 -23.74 9.65 21.59
C PRO A 339 -25.10 10.30 21.90
N ASP A 340 -25.14 11.26 22.82
CA ASP A 340 -26.39 11.92 23.27
C ASP A 340 -27.22 12.52 22.14
N ASN A 341 -26.60 13.09 21.11
CA ASN A 341 -27.28 13.69 19.97
C ASN A 341 -27.31 12.75 18.75
N SER A 342 -27.74 11.49 18.97
CA SER A 342 -27.82 10.52 17.87
C SER A 342 -29.12 9.71 17.92
N LEU A 343 -29.45 9.11 16.77
CA LEU A 343 -30.47 8.08 16.62
C LEU A 343 -29.79 6.75 16.37
N SER A 344 -30.30 5.68 17.01
CA SER A 344 -29.82 4.33 16.77
C SER A 344 -30.54 3.71 15.57
N VAL A 345 -29.81 3.02 14.70
CA VAL A 345 -30.39 2.29 13.56
C VAL A 345 -31.37 1.22 14.02
N THR A 346 -31.20 0.69 15.23
CA THR A 346 -32.12 -0.30 15.84
C THR A 346 -33.47 0.29 16.19
N GLU A 347 -33.58 1.60 16.42
CA GLU A 347 -34.86 2.29 16.64
C GLU A 347 -35.73 2.33 15.35
N PHE A 348 -35.10 2.07 14.19
CA PHE A 348 -35.74 2.09 12.87
C PHE A 348 -35.93 0.68 12.29
N GLY A 349 -35.60 -0.36 13.07
CA GLY A 349 -35.83 -1.74 12.70
C GLY A 349 -34.63 -2.53 12.19
N ALA A 350 -33.43 -1.96 12.21
CA ALA A 350 -32.21 -2.73 11.99
C ALA A 350 -32.00 -3.70 13.18
N ILE A 351 -31.74 -4.97 12.90
CA ILE A 351 -31.54 -6.01 13.91
C ILE A 351 -30.16 -6.64 13.72
N PRO A 352 -29.21 -6.32 14.58
CA PRO A 352 -27.86 -6.88 14.44
C PRO A 352 -27.85 -8.41 14.56
N ASP A 353 -27.01 -9.08 13.80
CA ASP A 353 -26.75 -10.53 13.85
C ASP A 353 -27.92 -11.45 13.44
N ASP A 354 -29.04 -10.95 12.90
CA ASP A 354 -30.17 -11.77 12.45
C ASP A 354 -29.99 -12.37 11.05
N GLY A 355 -29.05 -11.80 10.27
CA GLY A 355 -28.73 -12.27 8.93
C GLY A 355 -29.60 -11.70 7.81
N ASP A 356 -30.56 -10.85 8.13
CA ASP A 356 -31.42 -10.16 7.17
C ASP A 356 -30.80 -8.85 6.69
N ASP A 357 -31.43 -8.22 5.68
CA ASP A 357 -30.97 -6.96 5.09
C ASP A 357 -31.45 -5.75 5.89
N ASP A 358 -30.53 -4.97 6.43
CA ASP A 358 -30.81 -3.78 7.25
C ASP A 358 -30.89 -2.48 6.43
N TYR A 359 -30.69 -2.52 5.11
CA TYR A 359 -30.55 -1.32 4.28
C TYR A 359 -31.70 -0.30 4.46
N MET A 360 -32.94 -0.77 4.47
CA MET A 360 -34.11 0.12 4.59
C MET A 360 -34.19 0.78 5.97
N ALA A 361 -33.87 0.05 7.01
CA ALA A 361 -33.86 0.56 8.39
C ALA A 361 -32.74 1.61 8.58
N ILE A 362 -31.57 1.32 8.08
CA ILE A 362 -30.41 2.23 8.10
C ILE A 362 -30.73 3.52 7.33
N THR A 363 -31.28 3.42 6.13
CA THR A 363 -31.66 4.57 5.30
C THR A 363 -32.73 5.42 5.97
N ALA A 364 -33.74 4.80 6.60
CA ALA A 364 -34.76 5.50 7.35
C ALA A 364 -34.21 6.25 8.57
N CYS A 365 -33.26 5.64 9.28
CA CYS A 365 -32.58 6.29 10.41
C CYS A 365 -31.78 7.52 9.95
N ILE A 366 -31.00 7.41 8.85
CA ILE A 366 -30.24 8.55 8.29
C ILE A 366 -31.18 9.69 7.90
N ALA A 367 -32.26 9.40 7.20
CA ALA A 367 -33.23 10.43 6.80
C ALA A 367 -33.88 11.12 8.01
N ALA A 368 -34.25 10.37 9.05
CA ALA A 368 -34.80 10.94 10.27
C ALA A 368 -33.77 11.74 11.08
N ALA A 369 -32.52 11.32 11.06
CA ALA A 369 -31.43 12.04 11.71
C ALA A 369 -31.12 13.37 10.98
N ASP A 370 -31.11 13.36 9.66
CA ASP A 370 -30.93 14.57 8.84
C ASP A 370 -32.05 15.60 9.09
N GLU A 371 -33.30 15.16 9.08
CA GLU A 371 -34.46 16.01 9.41
C GLU A 371 -34.38 16.59 10.83
N ALA A 372 -33.92 15.81 11.79
CA ALA A 372 -33.82 16.21 13.20
C ALA A 372 -32.52 16.96 13.56
N GLY A 373 -31.57 17.08 12.66
CA GLY A 373 -30.22 17.62 12.92
C GLY A 373 -29.45 16.78 13.94
N LYS A 374 -29.59 15.45 13.88
CA LYS A 374 -28.95 14.48 14.75
C LYS A 374 -27.93 13.62 14.00
N ASN A 375 -27.13 12.91 14.77
CA ASN A 375 -26.16 11.92 14.30
C ASN A 375 -26.79 10.51 14.22
N VAL A 376 -26.09 9.57 13.62
CA VAL A 376 -26.48 8.16 13.49
C VAL A 376 -25.49 7.29 14.26
N TYR A 377 -26.04 6.32 14.98
CA TYR A 377 -25.26 5.37 15.74
C TYR A 377 -25.66 3.93 15.44
N PHE A 378 -24.63 3.08 15.29
CA PHE A 378 -24.74 1.64 15.11
C PHE A 378 -24.28 0.92 16.38
N PRO A 379 -25.18 0.30 17.16
CA PRO A 379 -24.81 -0.57 18.27
C PRO A 379 -23.89 -1.72 17.86
N PRO A 380 -23.27 -2.45 18.83
CA PRO A 380 -22.53 -3.67 18.55
C PRO A 380 -23.36 -4.71 17.79
N GLY A 381 -22.74 -5.38 16.84
CA GLY A 381 -23.32 -6.46 16.05
C GLY A 381 -23.05 -6.29 14.55
N THR A 382 -23.48 -7.27 13.76
CA THR A 382 -23.32 -7.29 12.30
C THR A 382 -24.60 -6.87 11.61
N TYR A 383 -24.51 -5.84 10.79
CA TYR A 383 -25.59 -5.32 9.96
C TYR A 383 -25.31 -5.65 8.50
N ARG A 384 -26.27 -6.20 7.80
CA ARG A 384 -26.12 -6.58 6.40
C ARG A 384 -26.72 -5.57 5.45
N ILE A 385 -26.04 -5.35 4.33
CA ILE A 385 -26.48 -4.47 3.26
C ILE A 385 -26.30 -5.20 1.92
N ASN A 386 -27.42 -5.42 1.20
CA ASN A 386 -27.45 -6.19 -0.04
C ASN A 386 -27.35 -5.31 -1.31
N GLU A 387 -27.09 -4.01 -1.15
CA GLU A 387 -26.99 -3.07 -2.26
C GLU A 387 -25.98 -1.95 -1.94
N ILE A 388 -25.90 -0.97 -2.82
CA ILE A 388 -25.07 0.22 -2.57
C ILE A 388 -25.69 1.03 -1.45
N TRP A 389 -24.95 1.30 -0.40
CA TRP A 389 -25.37 2.17 0.68
C TRP A 389 -25.22 3.63 0.28
N ARG A 390 -26.35 4.28 0.04
CA ARG A 390 -26.42 5.70 -0.31
C ARG A 390 -26.56 6.55 0.93
N VAL A 391 -25.47 7.20 1.30
CA VAL A 391 -25.43 8.12 2.46
C VAL A 391 -25.74 9.53 1.95
N ASN A 392 -27.01 9.83 1.84
CA ASN A 392 -27.46 11.12 1.34
C ASN A 392 -27.66 12.11 2.50
N CYS A 393 -26.57 12.57 3.11
CA CYS A 393 -26.60 13.50 4.23
C CYS A 393 -25.46 14.51 4.19
N GLN A 394 -25.57 15.56 4.98
CA GLN A 394 -24.53 16.56 5.21
C GLN A 394 -24.54 16.98 6.69
N ASN A 395 -23.39 17.46 7.19
CA ASN A 395 -23.25 17.90 8.59
C ASN A 395 -23.67 16.82 9.60
N MET A 396 -23.31 15.59 9.35
CA MET A 396 -23.74 14.42 10.12
C MET A 396 -22.56 13.56 10.53
N LYS A 397 -22.60 13.04 11.75
CA LYS A 397 -21.73 11.97 12.18
C LYS A 397 -22.48 10.62 12.08
N ILE A 398 -21.84 9.66 11.41
CA ILE A 398 -22.28 8.28 11.33
C ILE A 398 -21.21 7.44 12.04
N SER A 399 -21.56 6.82 13.15
CA SER A 399 -20.59 6.16 14.01
C SER A 399 -21.05 4.78 14.48
N GLY A 400 -20.12 3.85 14.58
CA GLY A 400 -20.34 2.56 15.24
C GLY A 400 -19.85 2.54 16.69
N ALA A 401 -19.99 1.39 17.32
CA ALA A 401 -19.52 1.10 18.66
C ALA A 401 -18.02 0.77 18.74
N GLY A 402 -17.30 0.88 17.65
CA GLY A 402 -15.87 0.59 17.51
C GLY A 402 -15.59 -0.49 16.47
N ILE A 403 -14.37 -0.48 15.94
CA ILE A 403 -13.92 -1.39 14.86
C ILE A 403 -13.91 -2.87 15.24
N TRP A 404 -14.04 -3.19 16.52
CA TRP A 404 -14.12 -4.55 17.05
C TRP A 404 -15.55 -4.98 17.37
N TYR A 405 -16.54 -4.08 17.26
CA TYR A 405 -17.89 -4.30 17.77
C TYR A 405 -18.99 -4.11 16.76
N THR A 406 -18.91 -3.08 15.93
CA THR A 406 -19.87 -2.83 14.86
C THR A 406 -19.31 -3.32 13.54
N ASN A 407 -20.04 -4.21 12.89
CA ASN A 407 -19.67 -4.75 11.57
C ASN A 407 -20.75 -4.39 10.54
N ILE A 408 -20.37 -3.75 9.46
CA ILE A 408 -21.20 -3.54 8.28
C ILE A 408 -20.74 -4.53 7.21
N GLN A 409 -21.61 -5.42 6.78
CA GLN A 409 -21.30 -6.47 5.82
C GLN A 409 -22.11 -6.32 4.54
N PHE A 410 -21.42 -6.05 3.43
CA PHE A 410 -22.04 -6.06 2.11
C PHE A 410 -22.13 -7.49 1.61
N THR A 411 -23.36 -7.94 1.31
CA THR A 411 -23.66 -9.34 0.93
C THR A 411 -24.40 -9.45 -0.39
N ASN A 412 -24.24 -8.47 -1.28
CA ASN A 412 -24.91 -8.54 -2.58
C ASN A 412 -24.30 -9.65 -3.43
N ASP A 413 -25.09 -10.68 -3.75
CA ASP A 413 -24.70 -11.82 -4.58
C ASP A 413 -24.71 -11.51 -6.09
N GLN A 414 -24.58 -10.25 -6.47
CA GLN A 414 -24.63 -9.89 -7.90
C GLN A 414 -23.39 -10.38 -8.63
N PRO A 415 -23.46 -11.49 -9.38
CA PRO A 415 -22.38 -11.83 -10.27
C PRO A 415 -22.39 -10.89 -11.47
N GLY A 416 -21.24 -10.37 -11.80
CA GLY A 416 -20.86 -10.02 -13.14
C GLY A 416 -21.77 -9.20 -14.02
N THR A 417 -22.48 -8.20 -13.49
CA THR A 417 -23.27 -7.29 -14.37
C THR A 417 -22.48 -6.10 -14.89
N GLY A 418 -21.20 -5.96 -14.45
CA GLY A 418 -20.35 -4.83 -14.81
C GLY A 418 -20.78 -3.49 -14.20
N GLY A 419 -21.62 -3.53 -13.16
CA GLY A 419 -22.07 -2.37 -12.39
C GLY A 419 -21.59 -2.41 -10.94
N ILE A 420 -21.62 -1.26 -10.27
CA ILE A 420 -21.35 -1.14 -8.85
C ILE A 420 -22.46 -1.90 -8.09
N SER A 421 -22.05 -2.80 -7.20
CA SER A 421 -22.96 -3.72 -6.51
C SER A 421 -23.01 -3.52 -5.00
N GLY A 422 -22.06 -2.78 -4.42
CA GLY A 422 -21.99 -2.53 -2.98
C GLY A 422 -21.00 -1.42 -2.67
N GLY A 423 -20.90 -1.09 -1.38
CA GLY A 423 -20.08 -0.03 -0.86
C GLY A 423 -20.88 1.23 -0.54
N ILE A 424 -20.18 2.26 -0.09
CA ILE A 424 -20.74 3.47 0.51
C ILE A 424 -20.53 4.65 -0.43
N THR A 425 -21.61 5.35 -0.78
CA THR A 425 -21.56 6.55 -1.61
C THR A 425 -22.41 7.65 -1.03
N PRO A 426 -21.97 8.93 -1.07
CA PRO A 426 -22.83 10.07 -0.77
C PRO A 426 -23.87 10.35 -1.87
N ASP A 427 -24.00 9.48 -2.87
CA ASP A 427 -24.88 9.64 -4.03
C ASP A 427 -24.54 10.90 -4.84
N GLY A 428 -23.28 11.09 -5.12
CA GLY A 428 -22.68 12.19 -5.88
C GLY A 428 -21.78 13.09 -5.06
N TYR A 429 -22.31 13.71 -4.01
CA TYR A 429 -21.56 14.74 -3.29
C TYR A 429 -22.03 14.91 -1.83
N CYS A 430 -21.09 14.89 -0.89
CA CYS A 430 -21.35 15.31 0.48
C CYS A 430 -20.26 16.24 1.01
N LYS A 431 -20.53 16.91 2.11
CA LYS A 431 -19.56 17.68 2.87
C LYS A 431 -19.87 17.65 4.35
N ASN A 432 -18.84 17.84 5.17
CA ASN A 432 -18.95 17.90 6.63
C ASN A 432 -19.65 16.65 7.19
N VAL A 433 -19.25 15.47 6.68
CA VAL A 433 -19.71 14.18 7.18
C VAL A 433 -18.56 13.51 7.91
N GLU A 434 -18.80 13.11 9.15
CA GLU A 434 -17.88 12.28 9.93
C GLU A 434 -18.36 10.83 9.91
N PHE A 435 -17.52 9.91 9.40
CA PHE A 435 -17.81 8.48 9.31
C PHE A 435 -16.76 7.70 10.08
N CYS A 436 -17.14 6.95 11.14
CA CYS A 436 -16.13 6.38 12.01
C CYS A 436 -16.56 5.16 12.86
N ASN A 437 -15.56 4.54 13.48
CA ASN A 437 -15.70 3.55 14.55
C ASN A 437 -16.44 2.27 14.15
N MET A 438 -16.15 1.69 13.00
CA MET A 438 -16.74 0.41 12.59
C MET A 438 -15.82 -0.40 11.70
N TYR A 439 -16.06 -1.69 11.68
CA TYR A 439 -15.52 -2.62 10.72
C TYR A 439 -16.49 -2.74 9.53
N ILE A 440 -15.96 -2.73 8.31
CA ILE A 440 -16.74 -2.78 7.08
C ILE A 440 -16.12 -3.81 6.16
N ASN A 441 -16.90 -4.76 5.66
CA ASN A 441 -16.39 -5.78 4.76
C ASN A 441 -17.41 -6.17 3.70
N SER A 442 -16.99 -6.97 2.74
CA SER A 442 -17.86 -7.45 1.69
C SER A 442 -17.65 -8.94 1.40
N ASN A 443 -18.57 -9.52 0.64
CA ASN A 443 -18.43 -10.87 0.12
C ASN A 443 -17.81 -10.92 -1.29
N LEU A 444 -17.10 -9.88 -1.71
CA LEU A 444 -16.43 -9.85 -2.99
C LEU A 444 -15.24 -10.80 -3.00
N ARG A 445 -15.25 -11.76 -3.90
CA ARG A 445 -14.21 -12.75 -4.06
C ARG A 445 -13.24 -12.41 -5.19
N SER A 446 -13.75 -11.87 -6.30
CA SER A 446 -12.97 -11.63 -7.50
C SER A 446 -13.40 -10.37 -8.22
N ARG A 447 -12.42 -9.54 -8.56
CA ARG A 447 -12.57 -8.37 -9.42
C ARG A 447 -12.78 -8.74 -10.89
N TYR A 448 -12.11 -9.79 -11.33
CA TYR A 448 -11.96 -10.11 -12.75
C TYR A 448 -13.03 -11.08 -13.24
N ASN A 449 -13.33 -12.11 -12.49
CA ASN A 449 -14.28 -13.14 -12.89
C ASN A 449 -15.72 -12.78 -12.52
N GLN A 450 -15.93 -12.09 -11.42
CA GLN A 450 -17.26 -11.63 -11.01
C GLN A 450 -17.67 -10.33 -11.69
N GLN A 451 -16.71 -9.51 -12.12
CA GLN A 451 -16.94 -8.15 -12.64
C GLN A 451 -17.78 -7.28 -11.69
N ALA A 452 -17.85 -7.65 -10.44
CA ALA A 452 -18.51 -6.87 -9.41
C ALA A 452 -17.62 -5.70 -8.99
N VAL A 453 -18.22 -4.57 -8.71
CA VAL A 453 -17.50 -3.39 -8.27
C VAL A 453 -18.00 -3.04 -6.87
N TYR A 454 -17.27 -3.55 -5.87
CA TYR A 454 -17.50 -3.25 -4.47
C TYR A 454 -16.37 -2.33 -4.00
N LYS A 455 -16.60 -1.04 -3.98
CA LYS A 455 -15.68 -0.08 -3.39
C LYS A 455 -16.21 0.27 -2.01
N CYS A 456 -15.36 0.21 -0.97
CA CYS A 456 -15.83 0.50 0.38
C CYS A 456 -16.36 1.93 0.46
N PHE A 457 -15.53 2.92 0.11
CA PHE A 457 -15.96 4.31 -0.03
C PHE A 457 -15.74 4.80 -1.46
N MET A 458 -16.75 5.42 -2.04
CA MET A 458 -16.70 5.92 -3.40
C MET A 458 -17.35 7.31 -3.52
N ASP A 459 -17.23 7.92 -4.69
CA ASP A 459 -17.81 9.23 -5.00
C ASP A 459 -17.11 10.41 -4.32
N VAL A 460 -17.82 11.53 -4.14
CA VAL A 460 -17.23 12.80 -3.73
C VAL A 460 -17.51 13.11 -2.26
N TRP A 461 -16.50 12.88 -1.45
CA TRP A 461 -16.45 13.26 -0.03
C TRP A 461 -15.63 14.56 0.07
N SER A 462 -16.28 15.67 0.37
CA SER A 462 -15.66 16.97 0.21
C SER A 462 -15.45 17.71 1.53
N GLU A 463 -15.24 18.99 1.44
CA GLU A 463 -14.81 19.90 2.51
C GLU A 463 -15.48 19.63 3.84
N GLY A 464 -14.67 19.49 4.90
CA GLY A 464 -15.12 19.15 6.24
C GLY A 464 -15.43 17.67 6.46
N SER A 465 -15.36 16.81 5.42
CA SER A 465 -15.59 15.38 5.61
C SER A 465 -14.36 14.68 6.14
N ILE A 466 -14.58 13.78 7.09
CA ILE A 466 -13.54 12.94 7.68
C ILE A 466 -14.04 11.50 7.83
N ILE A 467 -13.22 10.55 7.38
CA ILE A 467 -13.44 9.12 7.57
C ILE A 467 -12.30 8.64 8.45
N HIS A 468 -12.62 8.13 9.64
CA HIS A 468 -11.57 7.77 10.59
C HIS A 468 -11.93 6.57 11.47
N ASP A 469 -10.91 5.91 12.01
CA ASP A 469 -11.09 4.72 12.86
C ASP A 469 -12.04 3.70 12.20
N ILE A 470 -11.78 3.45 10.91
CA ILE A 470 -12.44 2.42 10.10
C ILE A 470 -11.48 1.26 9.91
N TRP A 471 -11.98 0.05 10.03
CA TRP A 471 -11.34 -1.14 9.51
C TRP A 471 -12.15 -1.65 8.34
N GLU A 472 -11.57 -1.65 7.15
CA GLU A 472 -12.24 -2.21 5.98
C GLU A 472 -11.39 -3.32 5.34
N ASP A 473 -12.05 -4.31 4.76
CA ASP A 473 -11.42 -5.35 3.98
C ASP A 473 -12.37 -6.04 2.98
N HIS A 474 -11.76 -6.80 2.05
CA HIS A 474 -12.43 -7.59 1.04
C HIS A 474 -13.32 -6.80 0.05
N PHE A 475 -12.83 -5.61 -0.35
CA PHE A 475 -13.43 -4.83 -1.43
C PHE A 475 -12.61 -4.93 -2.71
N GLU A 476 -13.12 -4.41 -3.82
CA GLU A 476 -12.29 -4.17 -4.99
C GLU A 476 -11.27 -3.06 -4.68
N CYS A 477 -11.73 -1.97 -4.09
CA CYS A 477 -10.90 -0.85 -3.67
C CYS A 477 -11.43 -0.34 -2.32
N GLY A 478 -10.55 0.00 -1.38
CA GLY A 478 -10.97 0.56 -0.10
C GLY A 478 -11.60 1.94 -0.30
N PHE A 479 -10.87 2.86 -0.90
CA PHE A 479 -11.34 4.21 -1.18
C PHE A 479 -11.08 4.56 -2.65
N TRP A 480 -12.15 4.73 -3.42
CA TRP A 480 -12.09 5.25 -4.77
C TRP A 480 -12.80 6.59 -4.82
N ILE A 481 -12.06 7.65 -4.61
CA ILE A 481 -12.59 9.00 -4.49
C ILE A 481 -12.64 9.64 -5.87
N ALA A 482 -13.79 9.53 -6.51
CA ALA A 482 -14.05 9.96 -7.88
C ALA A 482 -15.54 10.25 -8.09
N ASP A 483 -15.89 11.13 -9.00
CA ASP A 483 -17.28 11.40 -9.34
C ASP A 483 -17.87 10.30 -10.24
N TYR A 484 -18.60 9.39 -9.66
CA TYR A 484 -19.30 8.32 -10.39
C TYR A 484 -20.58 8.79 -11.08
N ASN A 485 -21.14 9.91 -10.68
CA ASN A 485 -22.38 10.44 -11.26
C ASN A 485 -22.13 11.33 -12.48
N GLY A 486 -20.88 11.69 -12.75
CA GLY A 486 -20.49 12.47 -13.93
C GLY A 486 -20.96 13.93 -13.89
N GLU A 487 -21.24 14.46 -12.70
CA GLU A 487 -21.69 15.85 -12.51
C GLU A 487 -20.54 16.84 -12.36
N ILE A 488 -19.31 16.39 -12.53
CA ILE A 488 -18.08 17.19 -12.39
C ILE A 488 -17.97 17.80 -10.98
N ASN A 489 -18.20 16.99 -9.97
CA ASN A 489 -17.90 17.31 -8.59
C ASN A 489 -16.50 16.77 -8.23
N TYR A 490 -15.84 17.45 -7.30
CA TYR A 490 -14.49 17.08 -6.85
C TYR A 490 -14.45 17.00 -5.33
N SER A 491 -13.77 15.99 -4.83
CA SER A 491 -13.38 15.97 -3.43
C SER A 491 -12.32 17.04 -3.18
N ASP A 492 -12.57 17.93 -2.24
CA ASP A 492 -11.65 18.99 -1.83
C ASP A 492 -11.60 19.01 -0.30
N GLY A 493 -10.48 18.56 0.29
CA GLY A 493 -10.26 18.60 1.72
C GLY A 493 -10.81 17.39 2.51
N LEU A 494 -11.03 16.23 1.86
CA LEU A 494 -11.33 14.97 2.55
C LEU A 494 -10.16 14.54 3.45
N LYS A 495 -10.47 14.07 4.67
CA LYS A 495 -9.48 13.46 5.57
C LYS A 495 -9.80 11.99 5.77
N ILE A 496 -8.83 11.09 5.53
CA ILE A 496 -8.86 9.67 5.86
C ILE A 496 -7.81 9.45 6.94
N VAL A 497 -8.23 9.08 8.13
CA VAL A 497 -7.35 9.11 9.31
C VAL A 497 -7.49 7.85 10.15
N ASN A 498 -6.35 7.31 10.60
CA ASN A 498 -6.33 6.21 11.58
C ASN A 498 -7.10 4.95 11.12
N CYS A 499 -7.15 4.69 9.81
CA CYS A 499 -7.88 3.57 9.23
C CYS A 499 -6.99 2.34 9.03
N ARG A 500 -7.62 1.16 9.04
CA ARG A 500 -7.04 -0.11 8.58
C ARG A 500 -7.68 -0.44 7.24
N ILE A 501 -6.87 -0.39 6.17
CA ILE A 501 -7.32 -0.52 4.78
C ILE A 501 -6.62 -1.75 4.21
N ARG A 502 -7.35 -2.87 4.10
CA ARG A 502 -6.69 -4.17 3.98
C ARG A 502 -7.38 -5.12 3.03
N ASN A 503 -6.61 -6.07 2.51
CA ASN A 503 -7.12 -7.26 1.80
C ASN A 503 -8.05 -6.94 0.62
N ASN A 504 -7.80 -5.82 -0.08
CA ASN A 504 -8.57 -5.44 -1.25
C ASN A 504 -7.98 -6.03 -2.54
N LEU A 505 -8.82 -6.19 -3.54
CA LEU A 505 -8.42 -6.74 -4.84
C LEU A 505 -7.78 -5.71 -5.79
N ALA A 506 -7.88 -4.42 -5.44
CA ALA A 506 -7.23 -3.31 -6.12
C ALA A 506 -6.65 -2.33 -5.10
N ASP A 507 -6.77 -1.01 -5.33
CA ASP A 507 -6.15 0.01 -4.52
C ASP A 507 -6.63 0.02 -3.07
N GLY A 508 -5.74 0.38 -2.16
CA GLY A 508 -6.15 0.76 -0.81
C GLY A 508 -6.90 2.10 -0.84
N VAL A 509 -6.25 3.16 -1.27
CA VAL A 509 -6.86 4.48 -1.50
C VAL A 509 -6.43 5.00 -2.85
N ASN A 510 -7.38 5.46 -3.65
CA ASN A 510 -7.10 6.14 -4.90
C ASN A 510 -7.84 7.49 -4.96
N PHE A 511 -7.10 8.57 -4.96
CA PHE A 511 -7.60 9.90 -5.23
C PHE A 511 -7.63 10.12 -6.73
N CYS A 512 -8.81 10.37 -7.29
CA CYS A 512 -9.03 10.46 -8.72
C CYS A 512 -9.79 11.74 -9.08
N GLN A 513 -9.88 12.00 -10.37
CA GLN A 513 -10.80 12.97 -10.95
C GLN A 513 -10.79 14.37 -10.30
N GLY A 514 -9.59 14.91 -10.09
CA GLY A 514 -9.42 16.25 -9.55
C GLY A 514 -9.53 16.37 -8.04
N THR A 515 -9.57 15.27 -7.31
CA THR A 515 -9.49 15.24 -5.84
C THR A 515 -8.28 16.05 -5.36
N SER A 516 -8.51 17.00 -4.48
CA SER A 516 -7.49 17.98 -4.08
C SER A 516 -7.50 18.24 -2.58
N LYS A 517 -6.38 18.69 -2.02
CA LYS A 517 -6.18 19.06 -0.61
C LYS A 517 -6.66 17.98 0.37
N SER A 518 -6.77 16.75 -0.11
CA SER A 518 -7.22 15.59 0.65
C SER A 518 -6.05 14.88 1.28
N ILE A 519 -6.29 14.20 2.40
CA ILE A 519 -5.22 13.69 3.25
C ILE A 519 -5.50 12.25 3.62
N VAL A 520 -4.46 11.39 3.53
CA VAL A 520 -4.42 10.07 4.18
C VAL A 520 -3.34 10.13 5.26
N TYR A 521 -3.74 9.98 6.49
CA TYR A 521 -2.87 10.13 7.65
C TYR A 521 -3.03 8.99 8.65
N ASN A 522 -1.90 8.47 9.14
CA ASN A 522 -1.82 7.45 10.19
C ASN A 522 -2.65 6.18 9.89
N CYS A 523 -2.63 5.72 8.63
CA CYS A 523 -3.37 4.54 8.19
C CYS A 523 -2.45 3.32 8.04
N SER A 524 -2.96 2.14 8.42
CA SER A 524 -2.33 0.84 8.15
C SER A 524 -2.95 0.26 6.88
N ILE A 525 -2.16 0.22 5.81
CA ILE A 525 -2.59 -0.16 4.48
C ILE A 525 -1.82 -1.39 4.07
N ARG A 526 -2.49 -2.53 3.86
CA ARG A 526 -1.76 -3.74 3.52
C ARG A 526 -2.56 -4.75 2.72
N ASN A 527 -1.81 -5.60 2.02
CA ASN A 527 -2.35 -6.73 1.27
C ASN A 527 -3.39 -6.32 0.22
N ASN A 528 -3.18 -5.16 -0.41
CA ASN A 528 -4.02 -4.67 -1.50
C ASN A 528 -3.44 -5.07 -2.86
N GLY A 529 -4.29 -5.23 -3.85
CA GLY A 529 -3.98 -5.83 -5.14
C GLY A 529 -3.66 -4.85 -6.25
N ASP A 530 -3.71 -3.57 -5.99
CA ASP A 530 -3.20 -2.50 -6.85
C ASP A 530 -2.38 -1.55 -5.97
N ASP A 531 -2.32 -0.26 -6.26
CA ASP A 531 -1.51 0.64 -5.45
C ASP A 531 -2.02 0.73 -4.00
N GLY A 532 -1.10 0.75 -3.03
CA GLY A 532 -1.47 0.96 -1.63
C GLY A 532 -2.15 2.32 -1.44
N LEU A 533 -1.50 3.37 -1.95
CA LEU A 533 -2.01 4.74 -2.02
C LEU A 533 -1.73 5.31 -3.41
N ALA A 534 -2.74 5.84 -4.08
CA ALA A 534 -2.60 6.42 -5.41
C ALA A 534 -3.17 7.85 -5.50
N MET A 535 -2.53 8.67 -6.34
CA MET A 535 -3.02 9.94 -6.84
C MET A 535 -3.11 9.84 -8.36
N TRP A 536 -4.32 9.72 -8.89
CA TRP A 536 -4.55 9.48 -10.30
C TRP A 536 -5.09 10.71 -11.02
N ASN A 537 -4.16 11.57 -11.41
CA ASN A 537 -4.47 12.80 -12.13
C ASN A 537 -4.70 12.52 -13.62
N ASP A 538 -5.87 12.02 -13.98
CA ASP A 538 -6.23 11.77 -15.38
C ASP A 538 -7.06 12.92 -15.96
N SER A 539 -6.41 13.79 -16.72
CA SER A 539 -7.04 14.94 -17.37
C SER A 539 -8.01 14.58 -18.51
N THR A 540 -8.10 13.30 -18.89
CA THR A 540 -9.13 12.81 -19.83
C THR A 540 -10.45 12.51 -19.13
N MET A 541 -10.41 12.24 -17.84
CA MET A 541 -11.57 11.92 -17.00
C MET A 541 -12.05 13.13 -16.18
N SER A 542 -11.18 14.10 -15.95
CA SER A 542 -11.48 15.28 -15.13
C SER A 542 -11.10 16.59 -15.84
N ALA A 543 -11.89 17.62 -15.65
CA ALA A 543 -11.58 18.97 -16.12
C ALA A 543 -10.62 19.73 -15.20
N LYS A 544 -10.28 19.18 -14.03
CA LYS A 544 -9.43 19.80 -13.01
C LYS A 544 -8.27 18.88 -12.69
N ASP A 545 -7.06 19.43 -12.69
CA ASP A 545 -5.88 18.70 -12.17
C ASP A 545 -5.96 18.58 -10.64
N GLU A 546 -5.47 17.47 -10.16
CA GLU A 546 -5.30 17.21 -8.73
C GLU A 546 -4.21 18.10 -8.14
N THR A 547 -4.44 18.64 -6.95
CA THR A 547 -3.46 19.50 -6.31
C THR A 547 -3.51 19.44 -4.79
N GLY A 548 -2.34 19.48 -4.15
CA GLY A 548 -2.22 19.67 -2.71
C GLY A 548 -2.64 18.47 -1.86
N ASN A 549 -2.72 17.26 -2.43
CA ASN A 549 -3.00 16.05 -1.66
C ASN A 549 -1.81 15.64 -0.80
N VAL A 550 -2.10 15.00 0.33
CA VAL A 550 -1.07 14.60 1.31
C VAL A 550 -1.22 13.14 1.69
N PHE A 551 -0.13 12.37 1.58
CA PHE A 551 0.01 11.04 2.17
C PHE A 551 1.11 11.09 3.23
N CYS A 552 0.76 10.92 4.50
CA CYS A 552 1.76 11.04 5.55
C CYS A 552 1.55 10.10 6.73
N TYR A 553 2.67 9.67 7.30
CA TYR A 553 2.70 8.76 8.46
C TYR A 553 1.87 7.49 8.27
N ASN A 554 1.81 6.95 7.04
CA ASN A 554 1.13 5.70 6.74
C ASN A 554 2.12 4.54 6.73
N THR A 555 1.65 3.35 7.15
CA THR A 555 2.37 2.09 6.99
C THR A 555 1.73 1.31 5.86
N ILE A 556 2.50 1.03 4.80
CA ILE A 556 2.06 0.32 3.60
C ILE A 556 2.86 -0.98 3.49
N GLU A 557 2.15 -2.13 3.49
CA GLU A 557 2.77 -3.44 3.54
C GLU A 557 2.11 -4.43 2.58
N PHE A 558 2.88 -5.36 2.03
CA PHE A 558 2.38 -6.53 1.28
C PHE A 558 1.48 -6.19 0.09
N ILE A 559 1.78 -5.10 -0.61
CA ILE A 559 1.07 -4.79 -1.85
C ILE A 559 1.47 -5.84 -2.89
N TRP A 560 0.48 -6.58 -3.44
CA TRP A 560 0.79 -7.80 -4.15
C TRP A 560 0.79 -7.70 -5.68
N ARG A 561 0.42 -6.54 -6.28
CA ARG A 561 0.45 -6.35 -7.73
C ARG A 561 1.11 -5.06 -8.19
N ALA A 562 0.89 -3.94 -7.53
CA ALA A 562 1.34 -2.62 -7.95
C ALA A 562 2.13 -1.88 -6.86
N GLY A 563 2.24 -0.56 -6.93
CA GLY A 563 3.13 0.22 -6.09
C GLY A 563 2.66 0.40 -4.63
N GLY A 564 3.61 0.63 -3.73
CA GLY A 564 3.26 1.03 -2.37
C GLY A 564 2.56 2.38 -2.35
N ILE A 565 3.20 3.39 -2.94
CA ILE A 565 2.62 4.71 -3.22
C ILE A 565 2.84 5.02 -4.70
N ALA A 566 1.76 5.38 -5.40
CA ALA A 566 1.81 5.74 -6.81
C ALA A 566 1.31 7.17 -7.04
N VAL A 567 2.00 7.90 -7.93
CA VAL A 567 1.61 9.26 -8.32
C VAL A 567 1.63 9.37 -9.84
N TYR A 568 0.49 9.64 -10.40
CA TYR A 568 0.26 9.72 -11.85
C TYR A 568 0.03 11.16 -12.33
N GLY A 569 0.69 12.12 -11.69
CA GLY A 569 0.63 13.52 -12.07
C GLY A 569 0.08 14.45 -10.98
N GLY A 570 -0.48 15.58 -11.40
CA GLY A 570 -0.96 16.61 -10.49
C GLY A 570 0.13 17.61 -10.07
N SER A 571 -0.09 18.27 -8.93
CA SER A 571 0.82 19.30 -8.43
C SER A 571 0.69 19.54 -6.93
N ASP A 572 1.73 20.10 -6.32
CA ASP A 572 1.73 20.53 -4.92
C ASP A 572 1.42 19.39 -3.92
N HIS A 573 1.62 18.13 -4.33
CA HIS A 573 1.42 16.97 -3.46
C HIS A 573 2.58 16.83 -2.48
N LYS A 574 2.29 16.34 -1.28
CA LYS A 574 3.28 16.09 -0.23
C LYS A 574 3.15 14.68 0.30
N ILE A 575 4.21 13.93 0.17
CA ILE A 575 4.29 12.53 0.58
C ILE A 575 5.42 12.38 1.59
N TYR A 576 5.10 12.24 2.87
CA TYR A 576 6.15 12.28 3.87
C TYR A 576 5.94 11.35 5.08
N ASN A 577 7.06 10.92 5.65
CA ASN A 577 7.14 10.07 6.84
C ASN A 577 6.32 8.77 6.70
N ASN A 578 6.18 8.24 5.49
CA ASN A 578 5.55 6.96 5.26
C ASN A 578 6.58 5.83 5.39
N TYR A 579 6.11 4.68 5.86
CA TYR A 579 6.84 3.44 5.97
C TYR A 579 6.27 2.43 4.98
N ILE A 580 7.08 2.05 3.98
CA ILE A 580 6.66 1.20 2.86
C ILE A 580 7.53 -0.03 2.86
N ARG A 581 6.93 -1.23 2.87
CA ARG A 581 7.70 -2.46 2.86
C ARG A 581 7.01 -3.59 2.10
N ASP A 582 7.83 -4.53 1.64
CA ASP A 582 7.38 -5.79 1.06
C ASP A 582 6.34 -5.61 -0.07
N THR A 583 6.62 -4.71 -1.03
CA THR A 583 5.85 -4.68 -2.28
C THR A 583 6.26 -5.86 -3.13
N HIS A 584 5.30 -6.68 -3.57
CA HIS A 584 5.62 -7.97 -4.16
C HIS A 584 5.98 -7.93 -5.65
N MET A 585 5.31 -7.10 -6.44
CA MET A 585 5.46 -7.09 -7.90
C MET A 585 5.74 -5.71 -8.49
N SER A 586 6.08 -4.72 -7.67
CA SER A 586 6.28 -3.36 -8.14
C SER A 586 7.18 -2.54 -7.21
N ALA A 587 7.25 -1.25 -7.46
CA ALA A 587 8.03 -0.28 -6.68
C ALA A 587 7.42 -0.02 -5.29
N GLY A 588 8.24 0.48 -4.38
CA GLY A 588 7.74 1.11 -3.15
C GLY A 588 7.09 2.46 -3.42
N ILE A 589 7.76 3.29 -4.24
CA ILE A 589 7.23 4.55 -4.78
C ILE A 589 7.30 4.49 -6.30
N HIS A 590 6.16 4.69 -6.96
CA HIS A 590 6.01 4.62 -8.41
C HIS A 590 5.44 5.93 -8.95
N LEU A 591 6.15 6.55 -9.89
CA LEU A 591 5.67 7.71 -10.64
C LEU A 591 5.60 7.34 -12.11
N ASN A 592 4.44 7.55 -12.73
CA ASN A 592 4.25 7.17 -14.13
C ASN A 592 3.26 8.07 -14.87
N THR A 593 3.39 8.10 -16.18
CA THR A 593 2.42 8.75 -17.09
C THR A 593 1.92 7.76 -18.15
N ILE A 594 1.53 6.56 -17.71
CA ILE A 594 1.13 5.45 -18.59
C ILE A 594 -0.14 5.72 -19.39
N PHE A 595 -1.07 6.52 -18.84
CA PHE A 595 -2.28 6.89 -19.55
C PHE A 595 -2.20 8.31 -20.13
N PRO A 596 -2.88 8.59 -21.25
CA PRO A 596 -2.77 9.88 -21.94
C PRO A 596 -3.17 11.12 -21.13
N GLY A 597 -3.95 10.92 -20.06
CA GLY A 597 -4.39 11.98 -19.15
C GLY A 597 -3.41 12.34 -18.05
N HIS A 598 -2.43 11.48 -17.81
CA HIS A 598 -1.46 11.68 -16.73
C HIS A 598 -0.51 12.84 -17.04
N LYS A 599 -0.45 13.82 -16.16
CA LYS A 599 0.40 15.00 -16.33
C LYS A 599 0.97 15.49 -15.02
N PHE A 600 2.28 15.71 -14.99
CA PHE A 600 2.96 16.43 -13.92
C PHE A 600 2.97 17.92 -14.24
N ASN A 601 2.54 18.76 -13.29
CA ASN A 601 2.46 20.20 -13.48
C ASN A 601 3.83 20.85 -13.19
N ASN A 602 4.35 21.60 -14.15
CA ASN A 602 5.67 22.24 -14.02
C ASN A 602 5.68 23.48 -13.09
N ASN A 603 4.53 24.01 -12.69
CA ASN A 603 4.47 25.24 -11.90
C ASN A 603 4.59 25.01 -10.39
N LYS A 604 4.07 23.87 -9.91
CA LYS A 604 4.13 23.47 -8.50
C LYS A 604 4.58 22.03 -8.43
N GLY A 605 5.73 21.82 -7.80
CA GLY A 605 6.37 20.52 -7.69
C GLY A 605 5.64 19.58 -6.72
N ILE A 606 6.04 18.34 -6.78
CA ILE A 606 5.63 17.29 -5.84
C ILE A 606 6.80 17.00 -4.92
N GLU A 607 6.55 16.87 -3.63
CA GLU A 607 7.57 16.66 -2.62
C GLU A 607 7.38 15.33 -1.89
N PHE A 608 8.44 14.52 -1.88
CA PHE A 608 8.58 13.34 -1.04
C PHE A 608 9.61 13.63 0.05
N SER A 609 9.27 13.41 1.32
CA SER A 609 10.18 13.74 2.42
C SER A 609 10.18 12.65 3.50
N ASN A 610 11.37 12.22 3.94
CA ASN A 610 11.53 11.30 5.07
C ASN A 610 10.77 9.95 4.92
N ASN A 611 10.64 9.42 3.72
CA ASN A 611 10.02 8.13 3.49
C ASN A 611 11.05 7.01 3.62
N ILE A 612 10.64 5.88 4.22
CA ILE A 612 11.44 4.67 4.37
C ILE A 612 10.84 3.57 3.51
N LEU A 613 11.69 2.96 2.68
CA LEU A 613 11.33 1.85 1.80
C LEU A 613 12.17 0.62 2.18
N ILE A 614 11.52 -0.52 2.42
CA ILE A 614 12.21 -1.76 2.80
C ILE A 614 11.70 -2.91 1.93
N LYS A 615 12.61 -3.64 1.27
CA LYS A 615 12.26 -4.79 0.42
C LYS A 615 11.16 -4.45 -0.58
N THR A 616 11.37 -3.37 -1.31
CA THR A 616 10.51 -2.90 -2.39
C THR A 616 11.25 -2.95 -3.71
N GLY A 617 10.54 -2.77 -4.80
CA GLY A 617 11.03 -3.03 -6.14
C GLY A 617 10.77 -4.47 -6.57
N SER A 618 10.98 -4.79 -7.82
CA SER A 618 10.75 -6.14 -8.33
C SER A 618 11.61 -6.44 -9.57
N VAL A 619 12.13 -7.66 -9.63
CA VAL A 619 12.79 -8.17 -10.85
C VAL A 619 11.77 -8.55 -11.91
N LYS A 620 10.53 -8.81 -11.49
CA LYS A 620 9.46 -9.22 -12.39
C LYS A 620 8.11 -8.72 -11.89
N GLY A 621 7.67 -7.61 -12.44
CA GLY A 621 6.35 -7.05 -12.19
C GLY A 621 5.21 -7.85 -12.82
N SER A 622 3.99 -7.36 -12.63
CA SER A 622 2.74 -8.01 -13.07
C SER A 622 2.70 -8.27 -14.57
N TRP A 623 3.29 -7.40 -15.37
CA TRP A 623 3.34 -7.50 -16.83
C TRP A 623 4.74 -7.84 -17.34
N GLY A 624 5.66 -8.20 -16.44
CA GLY A 624 7.02 -8.66 -16.76
C GLY A 624 8.08 -7.56 -16.74
N GLU A 625 7.74 -6.34 -16.30
CA GLU A 625 8.66 -5.23 -16.12
C GLU A 625 9.53 -5.42 -14.88
N GLU A 626 10.61 -4.64 -14.84
CA GLU A 626 11.47 -4.50 -13.68
C GLU A 626 11.21 -3.16 -13.00
N PHE A 627 11.26 -3.13 -11.69
CA PHE A 627 11.04 -1.93 -10.89
C PHE A 627 12.18 -1.70 -9.90
N GLY A 628 12.58 -0.44 -9.76
CA GLY A 628 13.36 0.01 -8.61
C GLY A 628 12.51 0.17 -7.36
N ALA A 629 13.14 0.32 -6.21
CA ALA A 629 12.43 0.70 -4.98
C ALA A 629 11.71 2.05 -5.15
N VAL A 630 12.35 2.99 -5.84
CA VAL A 630 11.72 4.20 -6.39
C VAL A 630 11.81 4.13 -7.90
N ASP A 631 10.68 4.15 -8.58
CA ASP A 631 10.55 3.97 -10.03
C ASP A 631 9.88 5.18 -10.67
N LEU A 632 10.52 5.75 -11.69
CA LEU A 632 10.02 6.88 -12.46
C LEU A 632 10.04 6.55 -13.95
N ASP A 633 8.89 6.54 -14.61
CA ASP A 633 8.80 6.33 -16.06
C ASP A 633 7.70 7.17 -16.70
N GLY A 634 8.00 7.78 -17.84
CA GLY A 634 7.12 8.68 -18.57
C GLY A 634 7.48 10.16 -18.37
N ASN A 635 6.64 11.05 -18.84
CA ASN A 635 6.87 12.49 -18.82
C ASN A 635 6.75 13.09 -17.40
N ILE A 636 7.74 12.80 -16.55
CA ILE A 636 7.79 13.21 -15.14
C ILE A 636 8.71 14.40 -14.98
N SER A 637 8.24 15.42 -14.25
CA SER A 637 9.04 16.62 -14.00
C SER A 637 8.68 17.31 -12.69
N ASN A 638 9.63 18.07 -12.16
CA ASN A 638 9.47 18.93 -11.01
C ASN A 638 9.07 18.14 -9.74
N VAL A 639 9.87 17.11 -9.43
CA VAL A 639 9.69 16.27 -8.23
C VAL A 639 10.93 16.33 -7.36
N THR A 640 10.75 16.56 -6.07
CA THR A 640 11.83 16.61 -5.09
C THR A 640 11.67 15.51 -4.05
N PHE A 641 12.76 14.78 -3.83
CA PHE A 641 12.87 13.77 -2.78
C PHE A 641 13.86 14.24 -1.71
N ASN A 642 13.40 14.38 -0.49
CA ASN A 642 14.21 14.78 0.66
C ASN A 642 14.34 13.61 1.64
N ASN A 643 15.56 13.26 2.04
CA ASN A 643 15.80 12.20 3.03
C ASN A 643 15.09 10.89 2.65
N THR A 644 15.44 10.31 1.53
CA THR A 644 14.89 9.01 1.08
C THR A 644 15.79 7.89 1.56
N TYR A 645 15.19 6.90 2.23
CA TYR A 645 15.87 5.74 2.77
C TYR A 645 15.36 4.47 2.10
N ILE A 646 16.26 3.74 1.46
CA ILE A 646 15.98 2.46 0.80
C ILE A 646 16.83 1.39 1.47
N PHE A 647 16.16 0.35 1.98
CA PHE A 647 16.80 -0.79 2.62
C PHE A 647 16.46 -2.06 1.86
N ASP A 648 17.47 -2.86 1.57
CA ASP A 648 17.33 -4.19 0.96
C ASP A 648 16.35 -4.23 -0.23
N ALA A 649 16.48 -3.27 -1.16
CA ALA A 649 15.68 -3.29 -2.38
C ALA A 649 15.76 -4.67 -3.06
N GLN A 650 14.61 -5.20 -3.47
CA GLN A 650 14.55 -6.52 -4.10
C GLN A 650 15.36 -6.55 -5.40
N HIS A 651 15.34 -5.45 -6.15
CA HIS A 651 16.07 -5.25 -7.37
C HIS A 651 16.89 -3.95 -7.30
N ASP A 652 16.55 -2.92 -8.05
CA ASP A 652 17.27 -1.66 -8.08
C ASP A 652 16.84 -0.70 -6.96
N GLY A 653 17.73 0.22 -6.60
CA GLY A 653 17.39 1.31 -5.67
C GLY A 653 16.51 2.35 -6.35
N LEU A 654 17.02 3.01 -7.37
CA LEU A 654 16.29 3.93 -8.23
C LEU A 654 16.22 3.39 -9.66
N HIS A 655 15.07 3.58 -10.29
CA HIS A 655 14.83 3.27 -11.70
C HIS A 655 14.37 4.52 -12.43
N PHE A 656 15.04 4.86 -13.52
CA PHE A 656 14.68 5.98 -14.39
C PHE A 656 14.40 5.49 -15.80
N GLY A 657 13.15 5.66 -16.23
CA GLY A 657 12.69 5.36 -17.59
C GLY A 657 12.79 6.57 -18.53
N ASN A 658 11.74 6.79 -19.30
CA ASN A 658 11.72 7.79 -20.35
C ASN A 658 11.26 9.17 -19.86
N GLU A 659 11.75 10.22 -20.53
CA GLU A 659 11.29 11.61 -20.39
C GLU A 659 11.35 12.18 -18.96
N ILE A 660 12.36 11.76 -18.18
CA ILE A 660 12.57 12.19 -16.79
C ILE A 660 13.36 13.51 -16.80
N ARG A 661 12.84 14.55 -16.13
CA ARG A 661 13.50 15.86 -16.01
C ARG A 661 13.18 16.57 -14.70
N ASP A 662 14.08 17.42 -14.27
CA ASP A 662 13.94 18.30 -13.10
C ASP A 662 13.56 17.51 -11.83
N ILE A 663 14.26 16.41 -11.62
CA ILE A 663 14.13 15.56 -10.43
C ILE A 663 15.31 15.87 -9.51
N VAL A 664 15.01 16.06 -8.24
CA VAL A 664 16.01 16.36 -7.22
C VAL A 664 15.92 15.36 -6.06
N PHE A 665 17.04 14.73 -5.74
CA PHE A 665 17.19 13.95 -4.52
C PHE A 665 18.15 14.67 -3.57
N ASN A 666 17.70 14.94 -2.37
CA ASN A 666 18.53 15.49 -1.29
C ASN A 666 18.70 14.42 -0.22
N ASN A 667 19.93 14.03 0.10
CA ASN A 667 20.27 13.04 1.10
C ASN A 667 19.60 11.67 0.85
N LEU A 668 19.97 11.05 -0.26
CA LEU A 668 19.53 9.69 -0.62
C LEU A 668 20.40 8.64 0.08
N LYS A 669 19.77 7.61 0.66
CA LYS A 669 20.48 6.47 1.26
C LYS A 669 19.96 5.16 0.72
N ILE A 670 20.83 4.34 0.18
CA ILE A 670 20.53 3.02 -0.35
C ILE A 670 21.42 2.00 0.35
N TYR A 671 20.82 1.17 1.18
CA TYR A 671 21.47 0.14 1.99
C TYR A 671 21.00 -1.26 1.59
N GLY A 672 21.56 -1.78 0.50
CA GLY A 672 21.20 -3.07 -0.05
C GLY A 672 20.32 -2.97 -1.29
N THR A 673 20.78 -3.66 -2.36
CA THR A 673 20.01 -3.86 -3.59
C THR A 673 20.18 -5.29 -4.07
N GLY A 674 19.28 -5.75 -4.96
CA GLY A 674 19.37 -7.09 -5.56
C GLY A 674 19.13 -8.20 -4.54
N THR A 675 18.36 -7.97 -3.48
CA THR A 675 18.13 -8.96 -2.43
C THR A 675 17.23 -10.13 -2.87
N ASP A 676 16.53 -9.98 -3.98
CA ASP A 676 15.87 -11.09 -4.66
C ASP A 676 16.87 -12.13 -5.20
N GLY A 677 18.10 -11.71 -5.48
CA GLY A 677 19.16 -12.58 -5.97
C GLY A 677 19.03 -12.96 -7.44
N GLN A 678 17.97 -12.51 -8.11
CA GLN A 678 17.76 -12.72 -9.54
C GLN A 678 18.40 -11.61 -10.37
N GLU A 679 18.68 -11.91 -11.63
CA GLU A 679 19.18 -10.93 -12.59
C GLU A 679 18.00 -10.36 -13.38
N GLY A 680 17.86 -9.05 -13.37
CA GLY A 680 16.99 -8.34 -14.27
C GLY A 680 17.48 -8.35 -15.69
N ASN A 681 16.61 -8.14 -16.65
CA ASN A 681 16.91 -8.23 -18.07
C ASN A 681 16.37 -7.01 -18.85
N TYR A 682 16.28 -5.87 -18.21
CA TYR A 682 15.75 -4.69 -18.86
C TYR A 682 16.65 -4.23 -20.02
N SER A 683 16.06 -3.99 -21.18
CA SER A 683 16.77 -3.47 -22.37
C SER A 683 18.08 -4.18 -22.69
N SER A 684 18.17 -5.50 -22.54
CA SER A 684 19.39 -6.30 -22.72
C SER A 684 20.54 -6.01 -21.73
N LEU A 685 20.31 -5.21 -20.72
CA LEU A 685 21.26 -4.96 -19.63
C LEU A 685 21.01 -5.95 -18.49
N PHE A 686 21.67 -7.12 -18.55
CA PHE A 686 21.64 -8.06 -17.42
C PHE A 686 22.36 -7.46 -16.22
N HIS A 687 21.67 -7.29 -15.12
CA HIS A 687 22.25 -6.76 -13.90
C HIS A 687 21.58 -7.32 -12.65
N LYS A 688 22.26 -7.24 -11.53
CA LYS A 688 21.78 -7.65 -10.22
C LYS A 688 21.69 -6.43 -9.33
N GLY A 689 20.54 -5.80 -9.23
CA GLY A 689 20.28 -4.73 -8.28
C GLY A 689 21.30 -3.58 -8.29
N ALA A 690 21.13 -2.64 -9.19
CA ALA A 690 21.91 -1.41 -9.22
C ALA A 690 21.46 -0.41 -8.15
N ALA A 691 22.33 0.47 -7.71
CA ALA A 691 21.91 1.61 -6.89
C ALA A 691 21.00 2.55 -7.69
N ILE A 692 21.40 2.83 -8.94
CA ILE A 692 20.65 3.66 -9.87
C ILE A 692 20.70 3.00 -11.25
N MET A 693 19.54 2.74 -11.81
CA MET A 693 19.39 2.18 -13.15
C MET A 693 18.68 3.19 -14.05
N CYS A 694 19.29 3.52 -15.18
CA CYS A 694 18.69 4.34 -16.23
C CYS A 694 18.50 3.48 -17.47
N TYR A 695 17.28 3.29 -17.92
CA TYR A 695 16.96 2.49 -19.11
C TYR A 695 16.25 3.31 -20.21
N GLY A 696 15.93 4.55 -19.93
CA GLY A 696 15.26 5.46 -20.85
C GLY A 696 15.95 6.80 -21.01
N THR A 697 15.21 7.81 -21.42
CA THR A 697 15.72 9.16 -21.67
C THR A 697 15.62 10.01 -20.43
N VAL A 698 16.72 10.22 -19.73
CA VAL A 698 16.82 11.10 -18.58
C VAL A 698 17.45 12.42 -19.00
N GLN A 699 16.76 13.54 -18.76
CA GLN A 699 17.21 14.89 -19.16
C GLN A 699 17.89 15.63 -18.02
N SER A 700 17.29 15.64 -16.83
CA SER A 700 17.90 16.30 -15.68
C SER A 700 17.48 15.65 -14.37
N VAL A 701 18.43 15.06 -13.68
CA VAL A 701 18.31 14.55 -12.31
C VAL A 701 19.51 15.07 -11.51
N THR A 702 19.24 15.61 -10.33
CA THR A 702 20.27 16.06 -9.41
C THR A 702 20.19 15.28 -8.11
N ILE A 703 21.30 14.70 -7.67
CA ILE A 703 21.40 14.00 -6.39
C ILE A 703 22.40 14.75 -5.50
N ASN A 704 21.86 15.41 -4.48
CA ASN A 704 22.62 16.17 -3.50
C ASN A 704 22.88 15.32 -2.26
N GLY A 705 23.97 14.56 -2.30
CA GLY A 705 24.32 13.61 -1.24
C GLY A 705 23.67 12.24 -1.43
N ILE A 706 24.51 11.23 -1.59
CA ILE A 706 24.11 9.83 -1.66
C ILE A 706 25.00 9.00 -0.73
N THR A 707 24.40 8.06 -0.03
CA THR A 707 25.13 7.05 0.75
C THR A 707 24.73 5.68 0.25
N LEU A 708 25.71 4.89 -0.15
CA LEU A 708 25.50 3.56 -0.72
C LEU A 708 26.17 2.49 0.14
N ALA A 709 25.49 1.35 0.34
CA ALA A 709 26.08 0.18 0.97
C ALA A 709 25.41 -1.10 0.45
N ASN A 710 26.15 -2.20 0.35
CA ASN A 710 25.66 -3.52 -0.09
C ASN A 710 24.93 -3.48 -1.43
N ILE A 711 25.47 -2.75 -2.39
CA ILE A 711 24.93 -2.70 -3.75
C ILE A 711 25.37 -3.96 -4.49
N ALA A 712 24.41 -4.72 -5.02
CA ALA A 712 24.68 -6.00 -5.67
C ALA A 712 25.36 -5.85 -7.03
N CYS A 713 24.91 -4.89 -7.84
CA CYS A 713 25.57 -4.56 -9.10
C CYS A 713 26.75 -3.62 -8.85
N LYS A 714 27.95 -4.16 -9.00
CA LYS A 714 29.21 -3.38 -8.91
C LYS A 714 29.65 -2.98 -10.30
N GLY A 715 29.83 -1.72 -10.49
CA GLY A 715 30.36 -1.19 -11.74
C GLY A 715 30.55 0.31 -11.65
N GLU A 716 31.19 0.85 -12.67
CA GLU A 716 31.19 2.28 -12.91
C GLU A 716 29.74 2.76 -13.07
N ASN A 717 29.46 3.98 -12.68
CA ASN A 717 28.17 4.64 -12.86
C ASN A 717 26.97 3.96 -12.15
N TYR A 718 27.21 3.37 -10.96
CA TYR A 718 26.13 2.82 -10.11
C TYR A 718 25.26 1.74 -10.77
N GLY A 719 25.82 1.06 -11.79
CA GLY A 719 25.13 0.01 -12.54
C GLY A 719 24.51 0.46 -13.86
N SER A 720 24.51 1.77 -14.18
CA SER A 720 23.96 2.30 -15.43
C SER A 720 25.02 2.95 -16.30
N THR A 721 24.97 2.68 -17.61
CA THR A 721 25.85 3.31 -18.61
C THR A 721 25.41 4.71 -19.03
N GLN A 722 24.21 5.16 -18.65
CA GLN A 722 23.65 6.44 -19.06
C GLN A 722 23.78 7.55 -18.01
N ILE A 723 24.15 7.19 -16.78
CA ILE A 723 24.13 8.12 -15.64
C ILE A 723 25.04 9.33 -15.81
N GLU A 724 26.18 9.17 -16.47
CA GLU A 724 27.17 10.24 -16.68
C GLU A 724 26.65 11.40 -17.54
N ASN A 725 25.68 11.13 -18.40
CA ASN A 725 25.23 12.12 -19.39
C ASN A 725 24.10 13.02 -18.87
N TYR A 726 23.34 12.57 -17.86
CA TYR A 726 22.08 13.19 -17.51
C TYR A 726 21.88 13.44 -16.02
N ILE A 727 22.62 12.75 -15.16
CA ILE A 727 22.47 12.85 -13.70
C ILE A 727 23.62 13.65 -13.09
N ASN A 728 23.28 14.75 -12.42
CA ASN A 728 24.22 15.52 -11.62
C ASN A 728 24.22 14.96 -10.18
N ILE A 729 25.29 14.27 -9.80
CA ILE A 729 25.44 13.73 -8.47
C ILE A 729 26.41 14.61 -7.67
N ASN A 730 25.91 15.24 -6.62
CA ASN A 730 26.71 16.04 -5.70
C ASN A 730 26.89 15.29 -4.39
N ASN A 731 28.06 15.40 -3.77
CA ASN A 731 28.34 14.87 -2.42
C ASN A 731 28.05 13.36 -2.26
N ILE A 732 28.75 12.55 -3.02
CA ILE A 732 28.64 11.10 -2.94
C ILE A 732 29.44 10.57 -1.76
N THR A 733 28.83 9.74 -0.93
CA THR A 733 29.48 8.91 0.07
C THR A 733 29.27 7.45 -0.27
N ILE A 734 30.30 6.80 -0.79
CA ILE A 734 30.29 5.36 -1.05
C ILE A 734 31.03 4.69 0.10
N LYS A 735 30.37 3.71 0.73
CA LYS A 735 31.02 2.85 1.73
C LYS A 735 31.35 1.53 1.07
N GLU A 736 32.61 1.13 1.12
CA GLU A 736 33.06 -0.10 0.53
C GLU A 736 32.41 -1.32 1.24
N GLU A 737 31.95 -2.28 0.46
CA GLU A 737 31.26 -3.50 0.94
C GLU A 737 32.04 -4.29 1.97
N ASN A 738 33.38 -4.29 1.90
CA ASN A 738 34.21 -5.05 2.82
C ASN A 738 34.17 -4.53 4.26
N ASP A 739 33.68 -3.32 4.48
CA ASP A 739 33.64 -2.66 5.78
C ASP A 739 32.26 -2.74 6.46
N LEU A 740 31.21 -3.09 5.72
CA LEU A 740 29.84 -2.90 6.20
C LEU A 740 29.10 -4.19 6.55
N GLY A 741 29.47 -5.32 5.97
CA GLY A 741 28.75 -6.57 6.19
C GLY A 741 27.27 -6.50 5.74
N LYS A 742 26.49 -7.49 6.09
CA LYS A 742 25.03 -7.49 5.88
C LYS A 742 24.41 -6.45 6.83
N ILE A 743 23.59 -5.54 6.27
CA ILE A 743 22.82 -4.64 7.11
C ILE A 743 21.67 -5.44 7.70
N GLU A 744 21.66 -5.60 9.01
CA GLU A 744 20.48 -6.03 9.74
C GLU A 744 19.78 -4.76 10.23
N TYR A 745 18.56 -4.55 9.79
CA TYR A 745 17.69 -3.52 10.33
C TYR A 745 16.59 -4.21 11.13
N SER A 746 16.29 -3.66 12.30
CA SER A 746 15.06 -4.00 12.97
C SER A 746 13.92 -3.36 12.20
N TYR A 747 12.87 -4.13 11.93
CA TYR A 747 11.61 -3.51 11.52
C TYR A 747 11.23 -2.48 12.57
N PRO A 748 10.80 -1.26 12.17
CA PRO A 748 10.36 -0.30 13.17
C PRO A 748 9.29 -0.96 14.01
N GLU A 749 9.46 -0.94 15.32
CA GLU A 749 8.35 -1.25 16.21
C GLU A 749 7.19 -0.38 15.77
N LEU A 750 6.07 -1.00 15.43
CA LEU A 750 4.85 -0.27 15.10
C LEU A 750 4.59 0.68 16.27
N LEU A 751 4.73 1.97 16.03
CA LEU A 751 4.72 2.95 17.11
C LEU A 751 3.35 2.90 17.77
N LYS A 752 3.31 2.46 19.03
CA LYS A 752 2.08 2.42 19.82
C LYS A 752 1.44 3.80 19.85
N SER A 753 0.21 3.90 19.40
CA SER A 753 -0.51 5.16 19.45
C SER A 753 -0.81 5.53 20.92
N GLY A 754 -0.48 6.76 21.29
CA GLY A 754 -1.41 7.44 22.17
C GLY A 754 -2.67 7.68 21.33
N SER A 755 -3.84 7.37 21.85
CA SER A 755 -5.11 7.61 21.17
C SER A 755 -5.09 8.99 20.51
N ILE A 756 -5.29 9.00 19.18
CA ILE A 756 -5.71 10.24 18.53
C ILE A 756 -7.05 10.56 19.18
N ASN A 757 -7.16 11.71 19.79
CA ASN A 757 -8.43 12.12 20.40
C ASN A 757 -9.41 12.43 19.27
N THR A 758 -10.17 11.41 18.88
CA THR A 758 -11.19 11.50 17.83
C THR A 758 -12.54 12.03 18.36
N ASP A 759 -12.63 12.32 19.66
CA ASP A 759 -13.85 12.91 20.26
C ASP A 759 -14.07 14.36 19.80
N LYS A 760 -13.13 14.95 19.09
CA LYS A 760 -13.27 16.31 18.55
C LYS A 760 -13.66 16.26 17.10
N HIS A 761 -14.74 16.92 16.80
CA HIS A 761 -15.24 17.16 15.45
C HIS A 761 -14.18 17.82 14.57
N ASP A 762 -14.01 17.27 13.41
CA ASP A 762 -13.68 17.91 12.16
C ASP A 762 -12.86 19.22 12.19
N GLY A 763 -11.64 19.14 11.97
CA GLY A 763 -10.70 20.27 11.94
C GLY A 763 -9.68 20.24 13.07
N ASP A 764 -9.97 19.55 14.16
CA ASP A 764 -9.09 19.49 15.34
C ASP A 764 -8.05 18.36 15.29
N ILE A 765 -8.06 17.52 14.26
CA ILE A 765 -6.98 16.56 14.02
C ILE A 765 -5.80 17.31 13.43
N GLU A 766 -4.81 17.57 14.27
CA GLU A 766 -3.55 18.19 13.85
C GLU A 766 -2.73 17.17 13.05
N ILE A 767 -2.53 17.46 11.76
CA ILE A 767 -1.67 16.66 10.89
C ILE A 767 -0.23 17.14 11.08
N PRO A 768 0.68 16.31 11.61
CA PRO A 768 2.06 16.74 11.80
C PRO A 768 2.74 17.00 10.46
N GLY A 769 3.56 18.04 10.39
CA GLY A 769 4.44 18.28 9.24
C GLY A 769 5.55 17.23 9.13
N PRO A 770 6.38 17.29 8.05
CA PRO A 770 7.53 16.42 7.88
C PRO A 770 8.48 16.51 9.07
N GLN A 771 8.89 15.37 9.62
CA GLN A 771 9.83 15.28 10.72
C GLN A 771 11.07 14.50 10.29
N GLU A 772 12.25 15.06 10.53
CA GLU A 772 13.50 14.38 10.22
C GLU A 772 13.63 13.05 10.97
N ILE A 773 14.13 12.05 10.25
CA ILE A 773 14.44 10.74 10.81
C ILE A 773 15.70 10.90 11.66
N ALA A 774 15.59 10.64 12.95
CA ALA A 774 16.74 10.63 13.84
C ALA A 774 17.63 9.42 13.49
N GLU A 775 18.80 9.69 12.89
CA GLU A 775 19.74 8.64 12.54
C GLU A 775 20.50 8.14 13.75
N SER A 776 20.34 6.87 14.07
CA SER A 776 21.29 6.13 14.90
C SER A 776 21.85 4.94 14.13
N VAL A 777 22.57 5.20 13.03
CA VAL A 777 23.34 4.15 12.37
C VAL A 777 24.64 3.96 13.13
N THR A 778 24.68 3.01 14.04
CA THR A 778 25.90 2.65 14.77
C THR A 778 26.73 1.70 13.92
N LEU A 779 27.78 2.22 13.26
CA LEU A 779 28.79 1.45 12.56
C LEU A 779 29.65 0.65 13.54
N LEU A 780 29.34 -0.62 13.77
CA LEU A 780 30.21 -1.52 14.49
C LEU A 780 31.35 -2.01 13.58
N LYS A 781 32.50 -1.37 13.62
CA LYS A 781 33.70 -1.83 12.94
C LYS A 781 34.17 -3.16 13.52
N SER A 782 34.37 -4.17 12.67
CA SER A 782 35.05 -5.40 13.05
C SER A 782 36.48 -5.10 13.45
N GLY A 783 36.80 -5.17 14.73
CA GLY A 783 38.12 -4.86 15.22
C GLY A 783 39.15 -5.91 14.85
N LYS A 784 40.20 -5.54 14.10
CA LYS A 784 41.53 -6.07 14.37
C LYS A 784 42.03 -5.43 15.66
N ASN A 785 42.47 -6.28 16.59
CA ASN A 785 43.14 -5.88 17.82
C ASN A 785 44.21 -4.82 17.57
N ASN A 786 43.92 -3.58 17.82
CA ASN A 786 44.90 -2.59 18.22
C ASN A 786 44.24 -1.80 19.33
N LYS A 787 44.70 -2.10 20.55
CA LYS A 787 44.38 -1.33 21.77
C LYS A 787 44.84 0.10 21.58
N LYS A 788 44.04 0.95 20.94
CA LYS A 788 43.99 2.36 21.21
C LYS A 788 42.58 2.66 21.69
N LYS A 789 42.47 2.89 23.00
CA LYS A 789 41.28 3.47 23.62
C LYS A 789 40.99 4.80 22.91
N VAL A 790 40.04 4.74 21.91
CA VAL A 790 39.32 5.95 21.51
C VAL A 790 38.27 6.16 22.59
N GLY A 791 38.47 7.16 23.42
CA GLY A 791 37.54 7.52 24.48
C GLY A 791 36.22 7.89 23.89
N ILE A 792 35.19 7.06 24.12
CA ILE A 792 33.80 7.45 23.96
C ILE A 792 33.61 8.68 24.83
N LYS A 793 33.23 9.81 24.24
CA LYS A 793 32.81 10.98 25.01
C LYS A 793 31.62 10.55 25.85
N LYS A 794 31.89 10.15 27.10
CA LYS A 794 30.84 9.77 28.03
C LYS A 794 30.00 11.01 28.30
N VAL A 795 28.73 10.94 28.02
CA VAL A 795 27.75 11.98 28.32
C VAL A 795 27.75 12.22 29.82
N ILE A 796 27.93 13.46 30.24
CA ILE A 796 27.95 13.85 31.65
C ILE A 796 26.62 14.54 31.96
N HIS A 797 25.86 13.96 32.90
CA HIS A 797 24.67 14.61 33.43
C HIS A 797 25.08 15.66 34.48
N SER A 798 25.27 16.90 34.04
CA SER A 798 25.76 17.99 34.87
C SER A 798 24.89 18.18 36.12
N GLY A 799 25.54 18.24 37.30
CA GLY A 799 24.86 18.45 38.60
C GLY A 799 24.14 17.20 39.14
N VAL A 800 24.23 16.03 38.49
CA VAL A 800 23.57 14.80 38.96
C VAL A 800 24.57 13.88 39.64
N ILE A 801 24.29 13.54 40.90
CA ILE A 801 25.12 12.65 41.73
C ILE A 801 24.41 11.30 41.92
N CYS A 802 25.13 10.23 41.63
CA CYS A 802 24.64 8.85 41.82
C CYS A 802 24.49 8.54 43.32
N LYS A 803 23.33 8.08 43.75
CA LYS A 803 23.09 7.71 45.16
C LYS A 803 23.84 6.44 45.59
N GLY A 804 24.19 5.57 44.63
CA GLY A 804 24.98 4.36 44.94
C GLY A 804 26.45 4.65 45.16
N CYS A 805 27.16 5.17 44.15
CA CYS A 805 28.61 5.41 44.25
C CYS A 805 29.02 6.82 44.70
N LYS A 806 28.08 7.73 44.91
CA LYS A 806 28.30 9.14 45.29
C LYS A 806 29.11 9.96 44.27
N GLY A 807 29.36 9.44 43.10
CA GLY A 807 30.08 10.12 42.03
C GLY A 807 29.09 10.75 40.99
N PRO A 808 29.63 11.56 40.06
CA PRO A 808 28.82 12.12 38.98
C PRO A 808 28.24 11.02 38.08
N VAL A 809 27.04 11.21 37.59
CA VAL A 809 26.43 10.26 36.63
C VAL A 809 27.02 10.53 35.25
N ILE A 810 27.77 9.53 34.75
CA ILE A 810 28.44 9.56 33.45
C ILE A 810 27.92 8.33 32.61
N GLY A 811 27.39 8.59 31.43
CA GLY A 811 26.70 7.59 30.64
C GLY A 811 25.20 7.57 30.91
N VAL A 812 24.60 6.39 31.01
CA VAL A 812 23.15 6.26 31.24
C VAL A 812 22.80 6.64 32.68
N ARG A 813 21.78 7.49 32.84
CA ARG A 813 21.21 7.91 34.12
C ARG A 813 19.90 7.18 34.38
N TYR A 814 19.74 6.66 35.59
CA TYR A 814 18.50 6.04 36.08
C TYR A 814 17.90 6.94 37.18
N LYS A 815 16.83 7.66 36.82
CA LYS A 815 16.15 8.63 37.68
C LYS A 815 14.91 8.01 38.29
N CYS A 816 14.78 8.04 39.60
CA CYS A 816 13.56 7.67 40.28
C CYS A 816 12.41 8.61 39.90
N VAL A 817 11.27 8.08 39.50
CA VAL A 817 10.09 8.88 39.10
C VAL A 817 9.32 9.42 40.32
N VAL A 818 9.57 8.87 41.51
CA VAL A 818 8.89 9.27 42.76
C VAL A 818 9.79 10.13 43.65
N CYS A 819 11.07 9.77 43.82
CA CYS A 819 11.99 10.45 44.69
C CYS A 819 12.68 11.62 43.99
N LYS A 820 12.59 12.82 44.58
CA LYS A 820 13.05 14.07 43.98
C LYS A 820 14.53 14.08 43.56
N ASP A 821 15.44 13.58 44.40
CA ASP A 821 16.88 13.62 44.20
C ASP A 821 17.54 12.25 44.22
N PHE A 822 16.91 11.27 43.58
CA PHE A 822 17.38 9.91 43.59
C PHE A 822 17.72 9.45 42.17
N ASP A 823 19.03 9.28 41.96
CA ASP A 823 19.59 8.88 40.66
C ASP A 823 20.64 7.79 40.84
N TYR A 824 20.70 6.86 39.91
CA TYR A 824 21.80 5.91 39.76
C TYR A 824 22.54 6.10 38.43
N CYS A 825 23.85 5.81 38.44
CA CYS A 825 24.57 5.54 37.21
C CYS A 825 24.37 4.06 36.81
N GLU A 826 24.60 3.75 35.58
CA GLU A 826 24.40 2.41 34.96
C GLU A 826 25.08 1.30 35.82
N LYS A 827 26.32 1.50 36.25
CA LYS A 827 27.04 0.53 37.07
C LYS A 827 26.43 0.28 38.45
N CYS A 828 25.73 1.29 39.00
CA CYS A 828 25.10 1.15 40.31
C CYS A 828 23.70 0.59 40.22
N GLU A 829 23.00 0.89 39.15
CA GLU A 829 21.70 0.29 38.90
C GLU A 829 21.82 -1.23 38.68
N GLU A 830 22.76 -1.68 37.85
CA GLU A 830 23.06 -3.09 37.61
C GLU A 830 23.45 -3.87 38.87
N LYS A 831 24.10 -3.22 39.84
CA LYS A 831 24.53 -3.85 41.09
C LYS A 831 23.49 -3.90 42.19
N ILE A 832 22.51 -2.99 42.15
CA ILE A 832 21.55 -2.77 43.25
C ILE A 832 20.15 -3.24 42.88
N ASN A 833 20.07 -4.33 42.14
CA ASN A 833 18.86 -4.92 41.56
C ASN A 833 17.81 -5.33 42.63
N ALA A 834 17.44 -4.51 43.60
CA ALA A 834 16.27 -4.67 44.48
C ALA A 834 16.14 -3.64 45.62
N GLY A 835 16.96 -2.61 45.70
CA GLY A 835 16.99 -1.77 46.90
C GLY A 835 16.10 -0.51 46.88
N HIS A 836 15.53 -0.16 45.73
CA HIS A 836 14.72 1.07 45.59
C HIS A 836 13.31 0.71 45.08
N GLY A 837 12.34 0.71 45.97
CA GLY A 837 10.98 0.26 45.72
C GLY A 837 10.14 1.12 44.76
N HIS A 838 10.75 1.99 43.97
CA HIS A 838 10.07 2.86 43.02
C HIS A 838 10.62 2.67 41.62
N PRO A 839 9.82 2.85 40.57
CA PRO A 839 10.28 2.77 39.19
C PRO A 839 11.38 3.79 38.88
N LEU A 840 12.32 3.38 38.03
CA LEU A 840 13.42 4.19 37.53
C LEU A 840 13.25 4.51 36.06
N LEU A 841 13.40 5.77 35.68
CA LEU A 841 13.42 6.21 34.29
C LEU A 841 14.84 6.16 33.74
N LYS A 842 15.06 5.45 32.65
CA LYS A 842 16.32 5.39 31.94
C LYS A 842 16.49 6.65 31.07
N ILE A 843 17.59 7.40 31.28
CA ILE A 843 17.88 8.65 30.56
C ILE A 843 19.28 8.53 29.94
N ASN A 844 19.32 8.45 28.60
CA ASN A 844 20.56 8.25 27.86
C ASN A 844 21.34 9.57 27.67
N THR A 845 20.63 10.69 27.51
CA THR A 845 21.24 12.03 27.36
C THR A 845 20.51 13.04 28.24
N PRO A 846 21.16 14.17 28.67
CA PRO A 846 20.52 15.19 29.48
C PRO A 846 19.23 15.77 28.88
N ASP A 847 19.14 15.80 27.54
CA ASP A 847 18.03 16.39 26.80
C ASP A 847 16.78 15.49 26.80
N MET A 848 16.92 14.20 27.09
CA MET A 848 15.82 13.24 27.21
C MET A 848 15.03 13.36 28.52
N TYR A 849 15.32 14.35 29.38
CA TYR A 849 14.58 14.49 30.62
C TYR A 849 13.18 15.05 30.37
N PRO A 850 12.10 14.30 30.62
CA PRO A 850 10.74 14.71 30.24
C PRO A 850 10.28 15.97 30.97
N ILE A 851 9.72 16.93 30.26
CA ILE A 851 9.16 18.17 30.80
C ILE A 851 8.07 17.89 31.85
N ALA A 852 7.28 16.85 31.66
CA ALA A 852 6.22 16.43 32.58
C ALA A 852 6.75 16.07 33.99
N ILE A 853 7.90 15.41 34.08
CA ILE A 853 8.51 15.07 35.38
C ILE A 853 9.04 16.35 36.09
N ARG A 854 9.48 17.38 35.36
CA ARG A 854 9.84 18.67 35.93
C ARG A 854 8.66 19.39 36.61
N CYS A 855 7.45 19.24 36.04
CA CYS A 855 6.24 19.86 36.59
C CYS A 855 5.74 19.15 37.87
N VAL A 856 5.76 17.81 37.88
CA VAL A 856 5.34 17.03 39.07
C VAL A 856 6.25 17.26 40.27
N LEU A 857 7.57 17.44 40.04
CA LEU A 857 8.54 17.71 41.12
C LEU A 857 8.50 19.15 41.66
N LYS A 858 7.77 20.07 41.05
CA LYS A 858 7.59 21.47 41.50
C LYS A 858 6.31 21.68 42.31
N SER A 859 5.36 20.74 42.28
CA SER A 859 4.07 20.89 42.99
C SER A 859 4.07 20.40 44.44
N ASP A 860 5.12 19.73 44.92
CA ASP A 860 5.25 19.35 46.33
C ASP A 860 6.10 20.40 47.09
N LYS A 861 5.46 21.48 47.51
CA LYS A 861 5.88 22.30 48.64
C LYS A 861 4.93 22.11 49.80
#